data_b35ae8c321bf04c54f756071e831b7d9
#
_entry.id   b35ae8c321bf04c54f756071e831b7d9
#
_cell.length_a   1.000
_cell.length_b   1.000
_cell.length_c   1.000
_cell.angle_alpha   90.00
_cell.angle_beta   90.00
_cell.angle_gamma   90.00
#
_symmetry.space_group_name_H-M   'P 1'
#
loop_
_entity.id
_entity.type
_entity.pdbx_description
1 polymer ?
#
loop_
_entity_poly.entity_id
_entity_poly.type
_entity_poly.pdbx_seq_one_letter_code
_entity_poly.pdbx_strand_id
1 'polypeptide(L)'
;MFMSSKCLILYPSSYVSLSSYCSSTQLKPTVFSYSKKTSFRTQCSSFNEPKQPLNETKDSSWMNDDFNINDEEAGNDPVGFLKRAGISHKQFAQFLRERHKAFKDLKNELFNRNLMIKDIAYGFELMGLHRHPQHRLDFMEWAPGARYCAIVGDFNGWSTTENCAREGHLGHDDFGYWFIIVEDILREGETPDELYFQQYNYVAENDKGDTSNIDEIFRKANDEYWEPGEDYYLKNRMKVPAKLFEQLFGPNGPETQEQLDELPLADAETRYNEWKEQHKNDPPSNLPSCQVIDKGKEYDIYSVMSDPEWLQKIRGKEAPIPYWFETRKGRKAWVKKYAPGIPHGSKYRIFFNTPEGPLERVPAWATYVYPGDKDGNPPYAIHWEPPPEVSYKWKNYSPNVPRSLRIYECHIGISGSEEKVTSFNEFTEKVLPHIKACGYNVIQLFGIVEHKDYSSAGYKVTNLYAVSSRFGTPDDFKRLVDEAHSLGLLVFLDIVHSTMSSDEMVGLSLFDGSNDCYFHKGKRGNHKYLGTRMFKYGDDEVLHYLVSNLNWWIEEYRIDGFHFHSLASMIYTHNGFAEFTGDLEEYSNQYVDKEALLYLILANELLHTLHPKIITIAEDATSYPGLCEAVTQGGLGFDYYVNTSASGMWLSLLQNLPDEQWKMSEIVRQLIGNRKIADKMILYAENHKQSISGGSSFAEILFGDNTTTSSGSESLIRGSSIYKMIKMITFTIGGHAYLNFMGNEFGHPKGVEFPLSSNSFSYSLATRKWDLMNDVELHRNMSLFDKDLMKLDEKYKVLAMRLPLIHHVNDADMV
;
A
#
# COMPACT_ATOMS: atom_id res chain seq x y z
N MET A 1 -11.78 -25.40 23.95
CA MET A 1 -11.37 -26.43 23.04
C MET A 1 -11.28 -25.79 21.67
N PHE A 2 -10.11 -25.33 21.39
CA PHE A 2 -9.86 -24.76 20.09
C PHE A 2 -9.65 -25.92 19.12
N MET A 3 -10.69 -26.29 18.37
CA MET A 3 -10.29 -26.55 17.02
C MET A 3 -9.60 -25.26 16.62
N SER A 4 -8.28 -25.30 16.59
CA SER A 4 -7.60 -24.48 15.64
C SER A 4 -8.50 -24.58 14.42
N SER A 5 -9.12 -23.48 14.08
CA SER A 5 -9.53 -23.32 12.72
C SER A 5 -8.24 -23.55 11.95
N LYS A 6 -7.97 -24.81 11.62
CA LYS A 6 -7.30 -25.21 10.43
C LYS A 6 -8.23 -24.74 9.30
N CYS A 7 -8.59 -23.48 9.32
CA CYS A 7 -8.74 -22.69 8.14
C CYS A 7 -7.34 -22.65 7.55
N LEU A 8 -6.93 -23.82 7.10
CA LEU A 8 -6.06 -23.90 5.98
C LEU A 8 -6.58 -22.86 5.01
N ILE A 9 -5.88 -21.74 4.94
CA ILE A 9 -5.89 -20.91 3.74
C ILE A 9 -5.16 -21.77 2.71
N LEU A 10 -5.78 -22.84 2.31
CA LEU A 10 -5.42 -23.56 1.10
C LEU A 10 -5.99 -22.71 -0.03
N TYR A 11 -5.19 -21.79 -0.50
CA TYR A 11 -5.40 -21.29 -1.86
C TYR A 11 -5.46 -22.51 -2.77
N PRO A 12 -6.45 -22.62 -3.67
CA PRO A 12 -6.62 -23.81 -4.52
C PRO A 12 -5.41 -24.14 -5.39
N SER A 13 -4.45 -23.21 -5.56
CA SER A 13 -3.23 -23.40 -6.35
C SER A 13 -2.23 -24.42 -5.80
N SER A 14 -2.38 -24.91 -4.56
CA SER A 14 -1.45 -25.91 -4.01
C SER A 14 -1.78 -27.36 -4.38
N TYR A 15 -2.85 -27.63 -5.11
CA TYR A 15 -3.22 -28.99 -5.51
C TYR A 15 -2.70 -29.45 -6.89
N VAL A 16 -2.03 -28.59 -7.66
CA VAL A 16 -1.71 -28.93 -9.08
C VAL A 16 -0.30 -29.48 -9.30
N SER A 17 0.59 -29.51 -8.32
CA SER A 17 1.99 -29.91 -8.61
C SER A 17 2.40 -31.33 -8.20
N LEU A 18 1.48 -32.20 -7.82
CA LEU A 18 1.83 -33.58 -7.42
C LEU A 18 1.48 -34.68 -8.41
N SER A 19 1.02 -34.35 -9.61
CA SER A 19 0.67 -35.41 -10.61
C SER A 19 1.65 -35.60 -11.75
N SER A 20 2.80 -34.95 -11.82
CA SER A 20 3.72 -35.08 -12.94
C SER A 20 5.09 -35.75 -12.64
N TYR A 21 5.30 -36.31 -11.46
CA TYR A 21 6.51 -37.10 -11.17
C TYR A 21 6.16 -38.38 -10.40
N CYS A 22 5.57 -39.37 -11.08
CA CYS A 22 5.67 -40.77 -10.73
C CYS A 22 5.38 -41.61 -11.94
N SER A 23 6.41 -41.89 -12.72
CA SER A 23 6.44 -43.02 -13.61
C SER A 23 6.82 -44.26 -12.79
N SER A 24 5.95 -45.29 -12.86
CA SER A 24 6.21 -46.68 -12.56
C SER A 24 6.59 -47.06 -11.10
N THR A 25 5.58 -47.23 -10.27
CA THR A 25 5.46 -48.45 -9.42
C THR A 25 4.02 -48.54 -8.92
N GLN A 26 3.38 -49.68 -9.22
CA GLN A 26 2.01 -49.99 -8.81
C GLN A 26 1.93 -50.06 -7.28
N LEU A 27 1.25 -49.13 -6.66
CA LEU A 27 0.71 -49.28 -5.31
C LEU A 27 -0.81 -49.10 -5.39
N LYS A 28 -1.52 -50.19 -5.01
CA LYS A 28 -2.97 -50.23 -4.93
C LYS A 28 -3.51 -49.15 -4.02
N PRO A 29 -4.60 -48.45 -4.33
CA PRO A 29 -5.23 -47.53 -3.45
C PRO A 29 -5.84 -48.29 -2.26
N THR A 30 -5.33 -48.01 -1.07
CA THR A 30 -5.99 -48.42 0.18
C THR A 30 -7.11 -47.43 0.45
N VAL A 31 -8.33 -47.88 0.20
CA VAL A 31 -9.55 -47.15 0.59
C VAL A 31 -9.61 -47.13 2.10
N PHE A 32 -9.34 -46.03 2.73
CA PHE A 32 -9.69 -45.80 4.12
C PHE A 32 -11.18 -45.53 4.20
N SER A 33 -11.94 -46.56 4.53
CA SER A 33 -13.33 -46.43 4.95
C SER A 33 -13.34 -45.76 6.36
N TYR A 34 -13.86 -44.58 6.44
CA TYR A 34 -14.22 -43.97 7.74
C TYR A 34 -15.35 -44.78 8.37
N SER A 35 -15.04 -45.60 9.35
CA SER A 35 -16.06 -46.20 10.20
C SER A 35 -16.60 -45.10 11.13
N LYS A 36 -17.89 -44.78 10.97
CA LYS A 36 -18.66 -44.05 11.98
C LYS A 36 -18.61 -44.85 13.29
N LYS A 37 -18.08 -44.25 14.33
CA LYS A 37 -18.30 -44.37 15.78
C LYS A 37 -16.97 -44.27 16.53
N THR A 38 -16.58 -43.01 16.75
CA THR A 38 -15.97 -42.68 18.05
C THR A 38 -16.69 -41.44 18.56
N SER A 39 -17.50 -41.66 19.58
CA SER A 39 -18.08 -40.59 20.38
C SER A 39 -16.91 -39.79 20.94
N PHE A 40 -16.73 -38.58 20.48
CA PHE A 40 -15.93 -37.58 21.16
C PHE A 40 -16.65 -37.21 22.45
N ARG A 41 -16.41 -37.99 23.51
CA ARG A 41 -16.57 -37.49 24.85
C ARG A 41 -15.54 -36.39 25.01
N THR A 42 -15.98 -35.19 24.85
CA THR A 42 -15.31 -33.99 25.27
C THR A 42 -15.01 -34.13 26.77
N GLN A 43 -13.77 -34.41 27.09
CA GLN A 43 -13.27 -34.04 28.41
C GLN A 43 -13.23 -32.49 28.40
N CYS A 44 -14.34 -31.85 28.66
CA CYS A 44 -14.37 -30.61 29.35
C CYS A 44 -13.67 -30.87 30.69
N SER A 45 -12.35 -30.66 30.78
CA SER A 45 -11.73 -30.41 32.04
C SER A 45 -12.48 -29.17 32.52
N SER A 46 -13.31 -29.39 33.52
CA SER A 46 -13.95 -28.41 34.35
C SER A 46 -12.93 -27.29 34.66
N PHE A 47 -13.09 -26.16 33.99
CA PHE A 47 -12.69 -24.92 34.61
C PHE A 47 -13.68 -24.73 35.74
N ASN A 48 -13.23 -25.17 36.92
CA ASN A 48 -13.88 -24.90 38.16
C ASN A 48 -14.16 -23.41 38.28
N GLU A 49 -15.27 -23.07 38.85
CA GLU A 49 -15.60 -21.78 39.42
C GLU A 49 -14.38 -21.07 39.97
N PRO A 50 -14.31 -19.73 39.92
CA PRO A 50 -13.21 -18.97 40.47
C PRO A 50 -13.02 -19.39 41.91
N LYS A 51 -12.02 -20.21 42.17
CA LYS A 51 -11.53 -20.43 43.51
C LYS A 51 -11.17 -19.04 44.02
N GLN A 52 -11.55 -18.80 45.23
CA GLN A 52 -11.19 -17.63 46.05
C GLN A 52 -9.79 -17.13 45.71
N PRO A 53 -9.55 -15.83 45.80
CA PRO A 53 -8.27 -15.26 45.44
C PRO A 53 -7.16 -16.07 46.13
N LEU A 54 -6.29 -16.65 45.29
CA LEU A 54 -5.05 -17.21 45.73
C LEU A 54 -4.37 -16.10 46.51
N ASN A 55 -4.04 -16.39 47.75
CA ASN A 55 -3.28 -15.51 48.61
C ASN A 55 -2.16 -14.93 47.77
N GLU A 56 -2.23 -13.64 47.56
CA GLU A 56 -1.17 -12.81 47.03
C GLU A 56 0.10 -13.01 47.87
N THR A 57 0.93 -13.90 47.48
CA THR A 57 2.36 -13.70 47.77
C THR A 57 2.77 -12.65 46.76
N LYS A 58 2.71 -11.40 47.20
CA LYS A 58 3.25 -10.25 46.54
C LYS A 58 4.75 -10.41 46.38
N ASP A 59 5.19 -11.15 45.42
CA ASP A 59 6.53 -11.04 44.91
C ASP A 59 6.50 -10.22 43.62
N SER A 60 6.18 -8.94 43.81
CA SER A 60 6.23 -7.94 42.73
C SER A 60 7.66 -7.36 42.55
N SER A 61 8.64 -7.92 43.23
CA SER A 61 10.01 -7.43 43.16
C SER A 61 10.61 -7.43 41.76
N TRP A 62 10.20 -8.36 40.93
CA TRP A 62 10.67 -8.44 39.53
C TRP A 62 10.12 -7.32 38.62
N MET A 63 9.05 -6.61 39.02
CA MET A 63 8.56 -5.44 38.29
C MET A 63 9.48 -4.23 38.47
N ASN A 64 10.33 -4.23 39.48
CA ASN A 64 11.24 -3.14 39.81
C ASN A 64 12.72 -3.52 39.72
N ASP A 65 13.07 -4.76 39.35
CA ASP A 65 14.45 -5.23 39.31
C ASP A 65 15.23 -4.52 38.18
N ASP A 66 16.08 -3.64 38.63
CA ASP A 66 17.35 -3.12 38.11
C ASP A 66 17.67 -3.32 36.61
N PHE A 67 16.83 -2.73 35.73
CA PHE A 67 17.37 -2.06 34.58
C PHE A 67 17.37 -0.56 34.92
N ASN A 68 18.47 -0.12 35.50
CA ASN A 68 18.79 1.28 35.68
C ASN A 68 19.13 1.89 34.30
N ILE A 69 18.15 1.90 33.41
CA ILE A 69 18.13 2.78 32.29
C ILE A 69 17.50 4.06 32.84
N ASN A 70 18.29 5.11 32.95
CA ASN A 70 17.84 6.48 33.19
C ASN A 70 16.91 6.94 32.03
N ASP A 71 15.78 6.27 31.85
CA ASP A 71 14.74 6.55 30.87
C ASP A 71 13.49 7.05 31.58
N GLU A 72 13.65 8.04 32.46
CA GLU A 72 12.56 8.89 32.89
C GLU A 72 12.23 9.95 31.81
N GLU A 73 12.00 9.56 30.58
CA GLU A 73 11.07 10.25 29.72
C GLU A 73 9.67 9.92 30.25
N ALA A 74 9.00 10.92 30.80
CA ALA A 74 7.69 10.79 31.42
C ALA A 74 6.71 10.06 30.43
N GLY A 75 6.33 8.84 30.79
CA GLY A 75 5.36 8.05 30.01
C GLY A 75 5.87 6.79 29.29
N ASN A 76 7.16 6.47 29.32
CA ASN A 76 7.72 5.32 28.60
C ASN A 76 7.88 4.11 29.55
N ASP A 77 6.95 3.14 29.48
CA ASP A 77 6.97 1.91 30.27
C ASP A 77 6.78 0.69 29.36
N PRO A 78 7.86 -0.01 28.98
CA PRO A 78 7.81 -1.12 28.02
C PRO A 78 6.97 -2.34 28.49
N VAL A 79 6.53 -2.34 29.74
CA VAL A 79 5.63 -3.37 30.31
C VAL A 79 4.33 -2.77 30.82
N GLY A 80 4.04 -1.53 30.47
CA GLY A 80 2.91 -0.76 30.99
C GLY A 80 1.56 -1.41 30.73
N PHE A 81 1.37 -2.02 29.56
CA PHE A 81 0.12 -2.69 29.24
C PHE A 81 -0.09 -3.96 30.10
N LEU A 82 0.97 -4.72 30.42
CA LEU A 82 0.87 -5.88 31.30
C LEU A 82 0.46 -5.46 32.73
N LYS A 83 1.02 -4.35 33.23
CA LYS A 83 0.66 -3.81 34.55
C LYS A 83 -0.81 -3.39 34.60
N ARG A 84 -1.29 -2.71 33.54
CA ARG A 84 -2.71 -2.33 33.43
C ARG A 84 -3.65 -3.53 33.35
N ALA A 85 -3.23 -4.59 32.65
CA ALA A 85 -3.98 -5.83 32.52
C ALA A 85 -3.93 -6.72 33.77
N GLY A 86 -3.07 -6.38 34.75
CA GLY A 86 -2.84 -7.21 35.94
C GLY A 86 -2.15 -8.55 35.61
N ILE A 87 -1.39 -8.60 34.53
CA ILE A 87 -0.70 -9.80 34.06
C ILE A 87 0.71 -9.80 34.64
N SER A 88 1.00 -10.86 35.42
CA SER A 88 2.33 -11.09 35.99
C SER A 88 3.00 -12.27 35.29
N HIS A 89 3.89 -11.99 34.32
CA HIS A 89 4.65 -13.02 33.62
C HIS A 89 6.10 -12.56 33.38
N LYS A 90 7.03 -13.04 34.21
CA LYS A 90 8.42 -12.54 34.24
C LYS A 90 9.14 -12.63 32.90
N GLN A 91 9.05 -13.80 32.24
CA GLN A 91 9.76 -14.06 30.98
C GLN A 91 9.23 -13.16 29.85
N PHE A 92 7.93 -13.00 29.73
CA PHE A 92 7.32 -12.12 28.71
C PHE A 92 7.63 -10.65 28.99
N ALA A 93 7.61 -10.21 30.25
CA ALA A 93 8.03 -8.86 30.62
C ALA A 93 9.49 -8.58 30.26
N GLN A 94 10.38 -9.56 30.50
CA GLN A 94 11.78 -9.46 30.07
C GLN A 94 11.90 -9.33 28.54
N PHE A 95 11.17 -10.14 27.80
CA PHE A 95 11.13 -10.06 26.34
C PHE A 95 10.69 -8.69 25.83
N LEU A 96 9.65 -8.08 26.44
CA LEU A 96 9.19 -6.74 26.06
C LEU A 96 10.24 -5.66 26.31
N ARG A 97 11.00 -5.75 27.43
CA ARG A 97 12.10 -4.81 27.72
C ARG A 97 13.24 -4.97 26.71
N GLU A 98 13.63 -6.20 26.40
CA GLU A 98 14.66 -6.48 25.38
C GLU A 98 14.23 -5.96 24.00
N ARG A 99 12.99 -6.19 23.60
CA ARG A 99 12.42 -5.68 22.35
C ARG A 99 12.42 -4.16 22.30
N HIS A 100 12.02 -3.50 23.40
CA HIS A 100 12.03 -2.04 23.48
C HIS A 100 13.44 -1.48 23.37
N LYS A 101 14.41 -2.11 24.02
CA LYS A 101 15.82 -1.73 23.90
C LYS A 101 16.30 -1.90 22.44
N ALA A 102 16.04 -3.05 21.82
CA ALA A 102 16.42 -3.31 20.44
C ALA A 102 15.78 -2.29 19.47
N PHE A 103 14.55 -1.85 19.74
CA PHE A 103 13.90 -0.82 18.95
C PHE A 103 14.57 0.55 19.12
N LYS A 104 14.96 0.92 20.34
CA LYS A 104 15.75 2.15 20.57
C LYS A 104 17.11 2.08 19.88
N ASP A 105 17.77 0.93 19.93
CA ASP A 105 19.07 0.73 19.29
C ASP A 105 18.93 0.88 17.76
N LEU A 106 17.92 0.27 17.15
CA LEU A 106 17.59 0.43 15.72
C LEU A 106 17.33 1.90 15.35
N LYS A 107 16.52 2.61 16.12
CA LYS A 107 16.27 4.04 15.90
C LYS A 107 17.55 4.85 15.97
N ASN A 108 18.36 4.63 16.98
CA ASN A 108 19.65 5.32 17.15
C ASN A 108 20.60 5.03 15.99
N GLU A 109 20.62 3.80 15.49
CA GLU A 109 21.43 3.41 14.33
C GLU A 109 20.97 4.16 13.06
N LEU A 110 19.68 4.20 12.79
CA LEU A 110 19.10 4.92 11.67
C LEU A 110 19.37 6.44 11.78
N PHE A 111 19.25 7.04 12.96
CA PHE A 111 19.51 8.47 13.16
C PHE A 111 21.01 8.82 13.19
N ASN A 112 21.87 7.93 13.69
CA ASN A 112 23.33 8.17 13.69
C ASN A 112 23.95 8.18 12.28
N ARG A 113 23.25 7.65 11.29
CA ARG A 113 23.61 7.76 9.86
C ARG A 113 23.18 9.09 9.23
N ASN A 114 22.76 10.08 10.04
CA ASN A 114 22.16 11.35 9.61
C ASN A 114 20.87 11.18 8.79
N LEU A 115 20.25 10.01 8.85
CA LEU A 115 18.95 9.77 8.21
C LEU A 115 17.85 10.42 9.05
N MET A 116 17.12 11.33 8.45
CA MET A 116 15.87 11.82 9.03
C MET A 116 14.77 10.79 8.83
N ILE A 117 13.70 10.87 9.61
CA ILE A 117 12.47 10.06 9.41
C ILE A 117 12.00 10.11 7.94
N LYS A 118 12.15 11.27 7.29
CA LYS A 118 11.88 11.43 5.86
C LYS A 118 12.71 10.49 4.99
N ASP A 119 13.98 10.37 5.23
CA ASP A 119 14.88 9.62 4.35
C ASP A 119 14.52 8.13 4.35
N ILE A 120 13.99 7.62 5.47
CA ILE A 120 13.56 6.22 5.60
C ILE A 120 12.18 5.99 4.94
N ALA A 121 11.26 6.95 5.03
CA ALA A 121 9.89 6.78 4.59
C ALA A 121 9.61 7.32 3.16
N TYR A 122 10.56 8.03 2.57
CA TYR A 122 10.43 8.66 1.24
C TYR A 122 11.43 8.10 0.22
N GLY A 123 11.89 6.87 0.40
CA GLY A 123 12.77 6.21 -0.56
C GLY A 123 12.22 6.19 -1.99
N PHE A 124 10.91 6.17 -2.14
CA PHE A 124 10.25 6.26 -3.44
C PHE A 124 10.46 7.59 -4.18
N GLU A 125 10.97 8.63 -3.55
CA GLU A 125 11.35 9.87 -4.21
C GLU A 125 12.74 9.79 -4.89
N LEU A 126 13.56 8.83 -4.47
CA LEU A 126 14.92 8.63 -4.98
C LEU A 126 15.04 7.35 -5.82
N MET A 127 14.42 6.26 -5.32
CA MET A 127 14.50 4.94 -5.91
C MET A 127 13.48 4.77 -7.04
N GLY A 128 13.84 4.01 -8.06
CA GLY A 128 13.05 3.87 -9.27
C GLY A 128 13.39 4.91 -10.33
N LEU A 129 12.43 5.29 -11.13
CA LEU A 129 12.60 6.17 -12.29
C LEU A 129 11.94 7.52 -12.05
N HIS A 130 12.71 8.60 -12.00
CA HIS A 130 12.24 9.94 -11.68
C HIS A 130 12.64 10.98 -12.74
N ARG A 131 11.71 11.88 -13.05
CA ARG A 131 11.95 13.03 -13.91
C ARG A 131 12.76 14.08 -13.14
N HIS A 132 13.93 14.43 -13.68
CA HIS A 132 14.76 15.51 -13.18
C HIS A 132 14.50 16.81 -13.96
N PRO A 133 14.54 18.00 -13.31
CA PRO A 133 14.31 19.29 -13.98
C PRO A 133 15.29 19.60 -15.12
N GLN A 134 16.43 18.92 -15.19
CA GLN A 134 17.51 19.12 -16.16
C GLN A 134 17.33 18.30 -17.44
N HIS A 135 16.12 18.06 -17.91
CA HIS A 135 15.84 17.28 -19.13
C HIS A 135 16.43 15.88 -19.13
N ARG A 136 16.26 15.17 -18.02
CA ARG A 136 16.70 13.79 -17.87
C ARG A 136 15.76 13.02 -16.96
N LEU A 137 15.89 11.71 -16.98
CA LEU A 137 15.34 10.81 -15.97
C LEU A 137 16.49 10.20 -15.19
N ASP A 138 16.38 10.25 -13.88
CA ASP A 138 17.28 9.57 -12.97
C ASP A 138 16.64 8.23 -12.58
N PHE A 139 17.38 7.16 -12.74
CA PHE A 139 16.97 5.82 -12.35
C PHE A 139 17.90 5.32 -11.26
N MET A 140 17.32 4.86 -10.15
CA MET A 140 18.07 4.30 -9.03
C MET A 140 17.48 2.97 -8.59
N GLU A 141 18.33 1.95 -8.38
CA GLU A 141 17.92 0.62 -7.97
C GLU A 141 18.97 -0.03 -7.05
N TRP A 142 18.52 -0.84 -6.08
CA TRP A 142 19.39 -1.58 -5.17
C TRP A 142 19.50 -3.04 -5.58
N ALA A 143 20.72 -3.45 -5.97
CA ALA A 143 21.03 -4.79 -6.43
C ALA A 143 22.49 -5.15 -6.13
N PRO A 144 22.83 -5.46 -4.87
CA PRO A 144 24.24 -5.64 -4.44
C PRO A 144 24.91 -6.87 -5.04
N GLY A 145 24.17 -7.85 -5.54
CA GLY A 145 24.72 -9.03 -6.23
C GLY A 145 25.09 -8.80 -7.69
N ALA A 146 24.65 -7.68 -8.29
CA ALA A 146 24.94 -7.37 -9.70
C ALA A 146 26.35 -6.76 -9.87
N ARG A 147 26.94 -6.94 -11.05
CA ARG A 147 28.22 -6.34 -11.47
C ARG A 147 28.06 -5.34 -12.62
N TYR A 148 26.89 -5.33 -13.20
CA TYR A 148 26.52 -4.46 -14.31
C TYR A 148 25.01 -4.28 -14.27
N CYS A 149 24.55 -3.08 -14.56
CA CYS A 149 23.16 -2.73 -14.62
C CYS A 149 22.87 -1.88 -15.86
N ALA A 150 21.78 -2.16 -16.56
CA ALA A 150 21.28 -1.32 -17.63
C ALA A 150 19.74 -1.24 -17.56
N ILE A 151 19.19 -0.06 -17.84
CA ILE A 151 17.76 0.08 -18.08
C ILE A 151 17.48 -0.14 -19.56
N VAL A 152 16.62 -1.11 -19.88
CA VAL A 152 16.33 -1.53 -21.26
C VAL A 152 14.85 -1.40 -21.54
N GLY A 153 14.50 -0.94 -22.74
CA GLY A 153 13.10 -0.74 -23.08
C GLY A 153 12.86 -0.25 -24.50
N ASP A 154 11.62 0.11 -24.78
CA ASP A 154 11.19 0.59 -26.10
C ASP A 154 11.98 1.84 -26.53
N PHE A 155 12.43 2.66 -25.60
CA PHE A 155 13.13 3.93 -25.81
C PHE A 155 14.54 3.75 -26.34
N ASN A 156 15.23 2.63 -26.05
CA ASN A 156 16.60 2.35 -26.50
C ASN A 156 16.71 1.05 -27.32
N GLY A 157 15.57 0.56 -27.85
CA GLY A 157 15.52 -0.68 -28.63
C GLY A 157 15.95 -1.92 -27.84
N TRP A 158 15.73 -1.91 -26.49
CA TRP A 158 16.12 -2.99 -25.58
C TRP A 158 17.64 -3.23 -25.53
N SER A 159 18.43 -2.17 -25.77
CA SER A 159 19.89 -2.22 -25.73
C SER A 159 20.40 -2.44 -24.31
N THR A 160 21.28 -3.43 -24.13
CA THR A 160 21.94 -3.70 -22.84
C THR A 160 23.24 -2.93 -22.67
N THR A 161 23.66 -2.15 -23.64
CA THR A 161 24.92 -1.39 -23.65
C THR A 161 24.73 0.12 -23.57
N GLU A 162 23.51 0.58 -23.84
CA GLU A 162 23.08 1.96 -23.64
C GLU A 162 22.46 2.11 -22.25
N ASN A 163 22.47 3.32 -21.70
CA ASN A 163 21.86 3.62 -20.39
C ASN A 163 22.28 2.59 -19.31
N CYS A 164 23.58 2.48 -19.06
CA CYS A 164 24.16 1.46 -18.20
C CYS A 164 25.18 2.01 -17.21
N ALA A 165 25.36 1.28 -16.12
CA ALA A 165 26.38 1.48 -15.10
C ALA A 165 27.16 0.18 -14.84
N ARG A 166 28.44 0.29 -14.40
CA ARG A 166 29.34 -0.84 -14.13
C ARG A 166 29.95 -0.71 -12.75
N GLU A 167 30.15 -1.85 -12.08
CA GLU A 167 30.88 -1.92 -10.82
C GLU A 167 32.23 -1.19 -10.90
N GLY A 168 32.52 -0.34 -9.90
CA GLY A 168 33.75 0.43 -9.83
C GLY A 168 33.82 1.66 -10.76
N HIS A 169 32.74 2.02 -11.42
CA HIS A 169 32.58 3.21 -12.26
C HIS A 169 31.48 4.13 -11.74
N LEU A 170 31.34 5.31 -12.32
CA LEU A 170 30.22 6.21 -12.04
C LEU A 170 28.89 5.48 -12.20
N GLY A 171 28.00 5.62 -11.23
CA GLY A 171 26.70 4.99 -11.23
C GLY A 171 26.57 3.70 -10.43
N HIS A 172 27.61 3.31 -9.67
CA HIS A 172 27.55 2.23 -8.68
C HIS A 172 28.32 2.63 -7.43
N ASP A 173 27.73 2.41 -6.26
CA ASP A 173 28.38 2.64 -4.98
C ASP A 173 28.75 1.33 -4.24
N ASP A 174 29.50 1.45 -3.15
CA ASP A 174 29.96 0.31 -2.36
C ASP A 174 28.81 -0.39 -1.57
N PHE A 175 27.60 0.21 -1.54
CA PHE A 175 26.44 -0.33 -0.85
C PHE A 175 25.50 -1.11 -1.79
N GLY A 176 25.80 -1.16 -3.08
CA GLY A 176 25.04 -1.89 -4.09
C GLY A 176 23.92 -1.10 -4.76
N TYR A 177 23.94 0.21 -4.66
CA TYR A 177 23.05 1.07 -5.43
C TYR A 177 23.57 1.30 -6.83
N TRP A 178 22.65 1.26 -7.78
CA TRP A 178 22.89 1.52 -9.19
C TRP A 178 22.18 2.81 -9.58
N PHE A 179 22.93 3.71 -10.19
CA PHE A 179 22.42 4.99 -10.64
C PHE A 179 22.66 5.16 -12.15
N ILE A 180 21.59 5.39 -12.92
CA ILE A 180 21.62 5.54 -14.36
C ILE A 180 20.84 6.80 -14.75
N ILE A 181 21.47 7.62 -15.59
CA ILE A 181 20.85 8.81 -16.16
C ILE A 181 20.41 8.49 -17.59
N VAL A 182 19.16 8.85 -17.92
CA VAL A 182 18.63 8.81 -19.28
C VAL A 182 18.28 10.22 -19.70
N GLU A 183 19.09 10.78 -20.55
CA GLU A 183 18.91 12.15 -21.04
C GLU A 183 17.72 12.24 -22.00
N ASP A 184 17.04 13.37 -21.97
CA ASP A 184 16.01 13.70 -22.96
C ASP A 184 16.64 13.97 -24.31
N ILE A 185 15.95 13.58 -25.36
CA ILE A 185 16.46 13.65 -26.72
C ILE A 185 16.04 14.98 -27.33
N LEU A 186 16.99 15.79 -27.77
CA LEU A 186 16.69 16.98 -28.51
C LEU A 186 16.27 16.61 -29.93
N ARG A 187 15.02 16.93 -30.30
CA ARG A 187 14.48 16.69 -31.65
C ARG A 187 14.26 18.00 -32.38
N GLU A 188 14.40 17.94 -33.67
CA GLU A 188 14.15 19.08 -34.59
C GLU A 188 12.85 18.84 -35.36
N GLY A 189 12.03 19.88 -35.51
CA GLY A 189 10.75 19.77 -36.21
C GLY A 189 10.28 21.12 -36.80
N GLU A 190 9.44 21.07 -37.85
CA GLU A 190 8.99 22.25 -38.60
C GLU A 190 7.80 23.00 -38.00
N THR A 191 7.05 22.41 -37.09
CA THR A 191 5.86 23.05 -36.50
C THR A 191 5.71 22.82 -35.02
N PRO A 192 5.35 23.83 -34.22
CA PRO A 192 5.11 23.69 -32.79
C PRO A 192 3.98 22.70 -32.45
N ASP A 193 2.95 22.65 -33.31
CA ASP A 193 1.71 21.94 -32.99
C ASP A 193 1.82 20.41 -33.05
N GLU A 194 2.58 19.87 -34.00
CA GLU A 194 2.76 18.41 -34.11
C GLU A 194 3.67 17.82 -33.03
N LEU A 195 4.58 18.63 -32.53
CA LEU A 195 5.51 18.20 -31.49
C LEU A 195 4.93 18.35 -30.09
N TYR A 196 4.01 19.29 -29.89
CA TYR A 196 3.46 19.61 -28.58
C TYR A 196 2.56 18.52 -28.01
N PHE A 197 1.84 17.77 -28.84
CA PHE A 197 0.88 16.77 -28.41
C PHE A 197 1.49 15.37 -28.14
N GLN A 198 2.72 15.13 -28.55
CA GLN A 198 3.30 13.80 -28.43
C GLN A 198 4.21 13.61 -27.21
N GLN A 199 4.62 14.68 -26.51
CA GLN A 199 5.67 14.52 -25.48
C GLN A 199 5.69 15.67 -24.49
N TYR A 200 6.19 15.44 -23.28
CA TYR A 200 6.56 16.43 -22.28
C TYR A 200 7.62 17.37 -22.82
N ASN A 201 7.32 18.65 -22.99
CA ASN A 201 8.21 19.45 -23.78
C ASN A 201 8.63 20.73 -23.15
N TYR A 202 9.90 20.83 -23.06
CA TYR A 202 10.58 22.11 -23.11
C TYR A 202 10.88 22.40 -24.58
N VAL A 203 10.34 23.45 -25.11
CA VAL A 203 10.55 23.85 -26.51
C VAL A 203 11.73 24.81 -26.55
N ALA A 204 12.78 24.48 -27.30
CA ALA A 204 13.86 25.37 -27.63
C ALA A 204 13.83 25.69 -29.12
N GLU A 205 13.75 26.96 -29.47
CA GLU A 205 13.84 27.43 -30.84
C GLU A 205 15.28 27.75 -31.18
N ASN A 206 15.70 27.38 -32.34
CA ASN A 206 17.05 27.70 -32.83
C ASN A 206 16.96 28.23 -34.25
N ASP A 207 17.57 29.38 -34.47
CA ASP A 207 17.74 29.91 -35.82
C ASP A 207 18.76 29.07 -36.61
N LYS A 208 18.34 27.98 -37.20
CA LYS A 208 19.16 27.11 -38.07
C LYS A 208 19.89 25.95 -37.43
N GLY A 209 19.40 25.40 -36.38
CA GLY A 209 19.88 24.12 -35.91
C GLY A 209 21.16 24.15 -35.07
N ASP A 210 21.57 25.27 -34.54
CA ASP A 210 22.71 25.35 -33.62
C ASP A 210 22.23 25.17 -32.17
N THR A 211 22.34 23.93 -31.66
CA THR A 211 22.00 23.58 -30.29
C THR A 211 23.13 23.85 -29.31
N SER A 212 24.34 24.07 -29.79
CA SER A 212 25.53 24.20 -28.95
C SER A 212 25.38 25.34 -27.92
N ASN A 213 24.61 26.35 -28.28
CA ASN A 213 24.40 27.51 -27.44
C ASN A 213 23.42 27.25 -26.28
N ILE A 214 22.39 26.43 -26.50
CA ILE A 214 21.41 26.09 -25.48
C ILE A 214 21.98 25.06 -24.51
N ASP A 215 22.65 24.04 -25.00
CA ASP A 215 23.34 23.05 -24.18
C ASP A 215 24.49 23.68 -23.39
N GLU A 216 25.16 24.68 -23.93
CA GLU A 216 26.18 25.45 -23.25
C GLU A 216 25.60 26.36 -22.16
N ILE A 217 24.43 26.95 -22.41
CA ILE A 217 23.70 27.76 -21.44
C ILE A 217 23.23 26.89 -20.27
N PHE A 218 22.63 25.72 -20.54
CA PHE A 218 22.20 24.79 -19.48
C PHE A 218 23.40 24.16 -18.77
N ARG A 219 24.51 23.83 -19.46
CA ARG A 219 25.74 23.37 -18.84
C ARG A 219 26.35 24.42 -17.94
N LYS A 220 26.45 25.66 -18.40
CA LYS A 220 26.96 26.77 -17.58
C LYS A 220 26.08 27.11 -16.41
N ALA A 221 24.75 26.99 -16.53
CA ALA A 221 23.83 27.09 -15.41
C ALA A 221 24.04 25.99 -14.36
N ASN A 222 24.51 24.81 -14.77
CA ASN A 222 24.81 23.71 -13.88
C ASN A 222 26.23 23.75 -13.29
N ASP A 223 27.22 24.12 -14.11
CA ASP A 223 28.65 23.98 -13.76
C ASP A 223 29.21 25.17 -12.94
N GLU A 224 28.55 26.32 -12.94
CA GLU A 224 29.10 27.56 -12.38
C GLU A 224 28.25 28.22 -11.27
N TYR A 225 27.32 27.54 -10.64
CA TYR A 225 26.41 28.19 -9.65
C TYR A 225 25.81 29.48 -10.21
N TRP A 226 25.50 29.44 -11.47
CA TRP A 226 25.16 30.66 -12.19
C TRP A 226 23.65 30.86 -12.17
N GLU A 227 23.27 31.94 -11.53
CA GLU A 227 21.93 32.45 -11.64
C GLU A 227 21.83 33.37 -12.81
N PRO A 228 20.84 33.14 -13.65
CA PRO A 228 20.53 34.14 -14.64
C PRO A 228 20.03 35.38 -13.95
N GLY A 229 20.96 36.29 -13.62
CA GLY A 229 20.60 37.67 -13.32
C GLY A 229 19.90 38.27 -14.51
N GLU A 230 19.23 39.39 -14.32
CA GLU A 230 18.52 40.09 -15.38
C GLU A 230 19.42 40.43 -16.58
N ASP A 231 20.72 40.74 -16.35
CA ASP A 231 21.74 40.94 -17.38
C ASP A 231 21.99 39.69 -18.27
N TYR A 232 21.74 38.48 -17.74
CA TYR A 232 21.81 37.25 -18.52
C TYR A 232 20.69 37.16 -19.54
N TYR A 233 19.48 37.48 -19.16
CA TYR A 233 18.34 37.45 -20.07
C TYR A 233 18.62 38.35 -21.28
N LEU A 234 19.21 39.53 -21.02
CA LEU A 234 19.56 40.45 -22.07
C LEU A 234 20.75 39.97 -22.93
N LYS A 235 21.84 39.46 -22.30
CA LYS A 235 23.02 38.98 -23.01
C LYS A 235 22.78 37.73 -23.84
N ASN A 236 21.96 36.85 -23.32
CA ASN A 236 21.66 35.57 -23.97
C ASN A 236 20.32 35.60 -24.72
N ARG A 237 19.68 36.74 -24.79
CA ARG A 237 18.37 36.94 -25.45
C ARG A 237 17.32 35.93 -25.01
N MET A 238 17.28 35.65 -23.72
CA MET A 238 16.26 34.83 -23.10
C MET A 238 15.03 35.67 -22.82
N LYS A 239 13.89 35.01 -22.67
CA LYS A 239 12.63 35.68 -22.38
C LYS A 239 12.73 36.46 -21.09
N VAL A 240 12.58 37.76 -21.19
CA VAL A 240 12.41 38.64 -20.06
C VAL A 240 10.97 38.47 -19.53
N PRO A 241 10.76 38.15 -18.25
CA PRO A 241 9.41 38.06 -17.70
C PRO A 241 8.59 39.32 -18.00
N ALA A 242 7.32 39.17 -18.39
CA ALA A 242 6.47 40.28 -18.87
C ALA A 242 6.48 41.51 -17.92
N LYS A 243 6.48 41.26 -16.60
CA LYS A 243 6.58 42.36 -15.62
C LYS A 243 7.93 43.08 -15.66
N LEU A 244 9.01 42.33 -15.79
CA LEU A 244 10.34 42.89 -15.90
C LEU A 244 10.55 43.57 -17.25
N PHE A 245 9.99 43.01 -18.32
CA PHE A 245 10.02 43.57 -19.65
C PHE A 245 9.39 44.98 -19.70
N GLU A 246 8.17 45.12 -19.14
CA GLU A 246 7.46 46.40 -19.04
C GLU A 246 8.22 47.41 -18.18
N GLN A 247 8.86 46.97 -17.09
CA GLN A 247 9.66 47.80 -16.21
C GLN A 247 10.98 48.28 -16.86
N LEU A 248 11.66 47.38 -17.60
CA LEU A 248 12.94 47.69 -18.25
C LEU A 248 12.77 48.62 -19.46
N PHE A 249 11.74 48.39 -20.24
CA PHE A 249 11.57 49.08 -21.52
C PHE A 249 10.48 50.13 -21.53
N GLY A 250 9.57 50.11 -20.51
CA GLY A 250 8.49 51.10 -20.40
C GLY A 250 7.51 51.09 -21.56
N PRO A 251 6.56 52.03 -21.56
CA PRO A 251 5.49 52.05 -22.57
C PRO A 251 5.98 52.38 -23.99
N ASN A 252 7.19 52.87 -24.16
CA ASN A 252 7.80 53.17 -25.47
C ASN A 252 8.93 52.23 -25.83
N GLY A 253 9.06 51.07 -25.15
CA GLY A 253 10.05 50.07 -25.46
C GLY A 253 9.63 49.17 -26.61
N PRO A 254 10.45 48.16 -26.94
CA PRO A 254 10.13 47.17 -27.95
C PRO A 254 8.83 46.40 -27.53
N GLU A 255 7.86 46.36 -28.43
CA GLU A 255 6.58 45.68 -28.22
C GLU A 255 6.69 44.16 -28.49
N THR A 256 7.68 43.77 -29.24
CA THR A 256 7.91 42.41 -29.64
C THR A 256 9.36 41.97 -29.37
N GLN A 257 9.56 40.69 -29.29
CA GLN A 257 10.89 40.13 -29.12
C GLN A 257 11.81 40.43 -30.30
N GLU A 258 11.28 40.48 -31.51
CA GLU A 258 12.04 40.83 -32.71
C GLU A 258 12.62 42.24 -32.60
N GLN A 259 11.86 43.19 -32.05
CA GLN A 259 12.32 44.53 -31.79
C GLN A 259 13.37 44.57 -30.67
N LEU A 260 13.23 43.67 -29.65
CA LEU A 260 14.27 43.54 -28.62
C LEU A 260 15.56 42.95 -29.17
N ASP A 261 15.47 41.98 -30.07
CA ASP A 261 16.63 41.32 -30.71
C ASP A 261 17.39 42.27 -31.63
N GLU A 262 16.75 43.28 -32.15
CA GLU A 262 17.35 44.33 -32.97
C GLU A 262 18.01 45.44 -32.15
N LEU A 263 17.76 45.49 -30.84
CA LEU A 263 18.40 46.50 -29.99
C LEU A 263 19.88 46.19 -29.79
N PRO A 264 20.76 47.20 -29.86
CA PRO A 264 22.14 47.06 -29.45
C PRO A 264 22.23 46.59 -28.00
N LEU A 265 23.08 45.59 -27.74
CA LEU A 265 23.24 45.03 -26.39
C LEU A 265 23.60 46.09 -25.35
N ALA A 266 24.45 47.07 -25.75
CA ALA A 266 24.83 48.18 -24.88
C ALA A 266 23.66 49.08 -24.43
N ASP A 267 22.66 49.29 -25.27
CA ASP A 267 21.46 50.06 -24.91
C ASP A 267 20.54 49.31 -23.97
N ALA A 268 20.39 48.00 -24.16
CA ALA A 268 19.66 47.14 -23.28
C ALA A 268 20.32 47.03 -21.88
N GLU A 269 21.66 46.88 -21.85
CA GLU A 269 22.42 46.87 -20.60
C GLU A 269 22.35 48.19 -19.84
N THR A 270 22.39 49.33 -20.58
CA THR A 270 22.26 50.64 -19.95
C THR A 270 20.90 50.81 -19.27
N ARG A 271 19.81 50.50 -19.97
CA ARG A 271 18.45 50.56 -19.41
C ARG A 271 18.24 49.62 -18.22
N TYR A 272 18.82 48.43 -18.30
CA TYR A 272 18.79 47.51 -17.21
C TYR A 272 19.54 48.02 -15.98
N ASN A 273 20.71 48.59 -16.15
CA ASN A 273 21.47 49.17 -15.04
C ASN A 273 20.75 50.38 -14.43
N GLU A 274 20.08 51.22 -15.23
CA GLU A 274 19.23 52.32 -14.74
C GLU A 274 18.05 51.81 -13.95
N TRP A 275 17.37 50.79 -14.43
CA TRP A 275 16.26 50.13 -13.71
C TRP A 275 16.73 49.56 -12.37
N LYS A 276 17.87 48.88 -12.35
CA LYS A 276 18.45 48.24 -11.16
C LYS A 276 18.82 49.26 -10.09
N GLU A 277 19.35 50.42 -10.47
CA GLU A 277 19.62 51.46 -9.51
C GLU A 277 18.34 52.11 -8.94
N GLN A 278 17.28 52.19 -9.74
CA GLN A 278 15.98 52.72 -9.29
C GLN A 278 15.27 51.75 -8.30
N HIS A 279 15.45 50.42 -8.46
CA HIS A 279 14.78 49.38 -7.69
C HIS A 279 15.69 48.69 -6.67
N LYS A 280 16.83 49.27 -6.36
CA LYS A 280 17.85 48.71 -5.46
C LYS A 280 17.36 48.36 -4.05
N ASN A 281 16.28 49.01 -3.60
CA ASN A 281 15.71 48.80 -2.28
C ASN A 281 14.35 48.07 -2.30
N ASP A 282 13.92 47.59 -3.45
CA ASP A 282 12.66 46.88 -3.53
C ASP A 282 12.81 45.46 -2.95
N PRO A 283 11.83 44.99 -2.17
CA PRO A 283 11.92 43.66 -1.63
C PRO A 283 11.86 42.61 -2.72
N PRO A 284 12.59 41.50 -2.59
CA PRO A 284 12.71 40.43 -3.61
C PRO A 284 11.40 39.80 -4.05
N SER A 285 10.31 40.04 -3.33
CA SER A 285 8.98 39.50 -3.61
C SER A 285 8.30 40.04 -4.85
N ASN A 286 8.80 41.10 -5.47
CA ASN A 286 8.21 41.73 -6.65
C ASN A 286 8.87 41.35 -7.97
N LEU A 287 9.95 40.59 -7.92
CA LEU A 287 10.59 40.06 -9.11
C LEU A 287 9.88 38.78 -9.57
N PRO A 288 9.60 38.65 -10.88
CA PRO A 288 9.05 37.41 -11.38
C PRO A 288 10.09 36.31 -11.23
N SER A 289 9.69 35.26 -10.70
CA SER A 289 10.17 33.85 -10.51
C SER A 289 11.61 33.42 -10.81
N CYS A 290 12.49 34.25 -11.27
CA CYS A 290 13.94 34.05 -11.24
C CYS A 290 14.46 34.94 -10.11
N GLN A 291 14.29 34.51 -8.88
CA GLN A 291 14.83 35.23 -7.76
C GLN A 291 16.34 35.11 -7.72
N VAL A 292 16.95 36.24 -7.67
CA VAL A 292 18.34 36.49 -7.29
C VAL A 292 18.62 35.72 -5.99
N ILE A 293 19.41 34.70 -6.05
CA ILE A 293 20.07 34.19 -4.88
C ILE A 293 21.21 35.19 -4.59
N ASP A 294 21.36 35.55 -3.36
CA ASP A 294 22.25 36.61 -2.89
C ASP A 294 23.72 36.34 -3.31
N LYS A 295 24.30 37.22 -4.08
CA LYS A 295 25.70 37.13 -4.53
C LYS A 295 26.61 37.03 -3.30
N GLY A 296 27.09 35.83 -3.00
CA GLY A 296 28.10 35.59 -1.96
C GLY A 296 27.89 34.39 -1.04
N LYS A 297 26.86 33.59 -1.23
CA LYS A 297 26.76 32.28 -0.58
C LYS A 297 27.03 31.18 -1.59
N GLU A 298 28.09 30.41 -1.34
CA GLU A 298 28.27 29.13 -2.03
C GLU A 298 27.12 28.22 -1.60
N TYR A 299 26.24 27.89 -2.52
CA TYR A 299 25.21 26.88 -2.33
C TYR A 299 25.67 25.61 -3.04
N ASP A 300 25.79 24.54 -2.28
CA ASP A 300 25.89 23.22 -2.86
C ASP A 300 24.61 22.94 -3.66
N ILE A 301 24.74 22.47 -4.89
CA ILE A 301 23.62 22.14 -5.78
C ILE A 301 22.65 21.17 -5.09
N TYR A 302 23.15 20.25 -4.28
CA TYR A 302 22.35 19.32 -3.48
C TYR A 302 21.58 20.02 -2.35
N SER A 303 22.11 21.07 -1.75
CA SER A 303 21.40 21.83 -0.71
C SER A 303 20.29 22.70 -1.28
N VAL A 304 20.44 23.20 -2.49
CA VAL A 304 19.39 23.94 -3.21
C VAL A 304 18.31 22.99 -3.72
N MET A 305 18.66 21.80 -4.18
CA MET A 305 17.70 20.78 -4.63
C MET A 305 16.94 20.14 -3.46
N SER A 306 17.44 20.21 -2.24
CA SER A 306 16.78 19.74 -1.04
C SER A 306 15.97 20.83 -0.31
N ASP A 307 15.98 22.07 -0.80
CA ASP A 307 15.16 23.14 -0.22
C ASP A 307 13.67 22.91 -0.56
N PRO A 308 12.81 22.66 0.44
CA PRO A 308 11.38 22.43 0.23
C PRO A 308 10.65 23.60 -0.46
N GLU A 309 11.08 24.84 -0.20
CA GLU A 309 10.50 26.01 -0.88
C GLU A 309 10.90 26.07 -2.36
N TRP A 310 12.13 25.66 -2.67
CA TRP A 310 12.61 25.63 -4.03
C TRP A 310 11.95 24.48 -4.83
N LEU A 311 11.84 23.30 -4.24
CA LEU A 311 11.13 22.17 -4.82
C LEU A 311 9.64 22.48 -5.05
N GLN A 312 9.01 23.21 -4.13
CA GLN A 312 7.63 23.64 -4.29
C GLN A 312 7.45 24.71 -5.38
N LYS A 313 8.44 25.57 -5.56
CA LYS A 313 8.47 26.57 -6.64
C LYS A 313 8.71 25.93 -8.02
N ILE A 314 9.52 24.87 -8.11
CA ILE A 314 9.76 24.15 -9.36
C ILE A 314 8.61 23.21 -9.71
N ARG A 315 8.05 22.49 -8.78
CA ARG A 315 6.86 21.63 -8.99
C ARG A 315 5.61 22.43 -9.41
N GLY A 316 5.58 23.72 -9.19
CA GLY A 316 4.46 24.60 -9.53
C GLY A 316 4.68 25.56 -10.68
N LYS A 317 5.85 25.56 -11.34
CA LYS A 317 6.15 26.53 -12.39
C LYS A 317 6.92 25.87 -13.52
N GLU A 318 6.46 26.15 -14.73
CA GLU A 318 7.19 25.83 -15.97
C GLU A 318 8.63 26.34 -15.88
N ALA A 319 9.59 25.51 -16.31
CA ALA A 319 10.96 25.97 -16.47
C ALA A 319 10.98 27.21 -17.36
N PRO A 320 11.88 28.17 -17.12
CA PRO A 320 11.90 29.38 -17.92
C PRO A 320 12.11 29.01 -19.40
N ILE A 321 11.06 29.15 -20.17
CA ILE A 321 11.11 28.98 -21.61
C ILE A 321 11.98 30.11 -22.16
N PRO A 322 13.03 29.81 -22.95
CA PRO A 322 13.78 30.86 -23.63
C PRO A 322 12.84 31.80 -24.34
N TYR A 323 13.02 33.08 -24.15
CA TYR A 323 11.99 34.06 -24.48
C TYR A 323 11.64 34.18 -25.96
N TRP A 324 12.53 33.81 -26.86
CA TRP A 324 12.26 33.79 -28.33
C TRP A 324 11.17 32.81 -28.75
N PHE A 325 10.67 31.97 -27.86
CA PHE A 325 9.58 31.07 -28.16
C PHE A 325 8.18 31.68 -28.14
N GLU A 326 7.94 32.68 -27.33
CA GLU A 326 6.60 33.26 -27.18
C GLU A 326 6.26 34.32 -28.22
N THR A 327 7.27 34.90 -28.88
CA THR A 327 7.08 36.09 -29.70
C THR A 327 6.89 35.87 -31.19
N ARG A 328 7.20 34.68 -31.71
CA ARG A 328 7.03 34.39 -33.14
C ARG A 328 5.72 33.70 -33.47
N LYS A 329 4.62 34.36 -33.19
CA LYS A 329 3.30 33.88 -33.65
C LYS A 329 3.27 33.94 -35.17
N GLY A 330 3.21 32.74 -35.84
CA GLY A 330 2.90 32.64 -37.26
C GLY A 330 4.05 32.43 -38.23
N ARG A 331 5.33 32.30 -37.79
CA ARG A 331 6.43 31.87 -38.64
C ARG A 331 6.68 30.37 -38.53
N LYS A 332 6.88 29.69 -39.61
CA LYS A 332 7.49 28.38 -39.70
C LYS A 332 8.96 28.48 -39.24
N ALA A 333 9.16 28.31 -37.94
CA ALA A 333 10.50 28.30 -37.37
C ALA A 333 10.90 26.87 -37.08
N TRP A 334 12.17 26.57 -37.21
CA TRP A 334 12.75 25.34 -36.71
C TRP A 334 12.66 25.36 -35.19
N VAL A 335 11.96 24.41 -34.65
CA VAL A 335 11.77 24.27 -33.21
C VAL A 335 12.61 23.08 -32.77
N LYS A 336 13.48 23.31 -31.81
CA LYS A 336 14.17 22.24 -31.09
C LYS A 336 13.40 21.96 -29.81
N LYS A 337 13.18 20.69 -29.59
CA LYS A 337 12.31 20.20 -28.53
C LYS A 337 12.99 19.05 -27.85
N TYR A 338 13.05 19.12 -26.51
CA TYR A 338 13.41 17.95 -25.73
C TYR A 338 12.24 16.98 -25.70
N ALA A 339 12.50 15.80 -26.27
CA ALA A 339 11.61 14.67 -26.15
C ALA A 339 12.07 13.84 -24.95
N PRO A 340 11.18 13.38 -24.07
CA PRO A 340 11.58 12.51 -22.97
C PRO A 340 12.45 11.36 -23.46
N GLY A 341 13.56 11.12 -22.77
CA GLY A 341 14.44 9.98 -23.05
C GLY A 341 13.70 8.66 -22.88
N ILE A 342 12.78 8.61 -21.90
CA ILE A 342 11.81 7.54 -21.73
C ILE A 342 10.41 8.16 -21.80
N PRO A 343 9.69 8.04 -22.92
CA PRO A 343 8.33 8.56 -23.06
C PRO A 343 7.33 7.90 -22.11
N HIS A 344 6.27 8.64 -21.74
CA HIS A 344 5.11 8.05 -21.06
C HIS A 344 4.57 6.83 -21.84
N GLY A 345 4.26 5.75 -21.12
CA GLY A 345 3.79 4.48 -21.68
C GLY A 345 4.89 3.56 -22.18
N SER A 346 6.17 3.98 -22.17
CA SER A 346 7.29 3.11 -22.56
C SER A 346 7.38 1.89 -21.68
N LYS A 347 7.60 0.75 -22.31
CA LYS A 347 7.88 -0.52 -21.62
C LYS A 347 9.37 -0.58 -21.31
N TYR A 348 9.70 -1.05 -20.10
CA TYR A 348 11.09 -1.17 -19.70
C TYR A 348 11.31 -2.29 -18.67
N ARG A 349 12.57 -2.71 -18.55
CA ARG A 349 13.10 -3.64 -17.55
C ARG A 349 14.48 -3.17 -17.11
N ILE A 350 15.00 -3.87 -16.11
CA ILE A 350 16.41 -3.82 -15.75
C ILE A 350 17.09 -5.07 -16.27
N PHE A 351 18.24 -4.86 -16.89
CA PHE A 351 19.19 -5.92 -17.22
C PHE A 351 20.34 -5.88 -16.20
N PHE A 352 20.61 -7.01 -15.58
CA PHE A 352 21.76 -7.23 -14.71
C PHE A 352 22.72 -8.24 -15.31
N ASN A 353 24.03 -8.01 -15.15
CA ASN A 353 25.01 -9.07 -15.28
C ASN A 353 25.49 -9.45 -13.89
N THR A 354 25.28 -10.71 -13.50
CA THR A 354 25.60 -11.24 -12.17
C THR A 354 26.66 -12.35 -12.28
N PRO A 355 27.23 -12.80 -11.15
CA PRO A 355 28.12 -13.96 -11.15
C PRO A 355 27.51 -15.23 -11.77
N GLU A 356 26.20 -15.38 -11.67
CA GLU A 356 25.43 -16.54 -12.20
C GLU A 356 25.04 -16.35 -13.66
N GLY A 357 25.25 -15.17 -14.23
CA GLY A 357 24.93 -14.84 -15.61
C GLY A 357 24.02 -13.65 -15.78
N PRO A 358 23.63 -13.35 -17.03
CA PRO A 358 22.74 -12.22 -17.33
C PRO A 358 21.30 -12.50 -16.88
N LEU A 359 20.62 -11.48 -16.34
CA LEU A 359 19.22 -11.53 -15.94
C LEU A 359 18.49 -10.28 -16.43
N GLU A 360 17.20 -10.42 -16.70
CA GLU A 360 16.27 -9.29 -16.83
C GLU A 360 15.22 -9.35 -15.72
N ARG A 361 14.87 -8.21 -15.16
CA ARG A 361 13.92 -8.06 -14.06
C ARG A 361 13.00 -6.87 -14.28
N VAL A 362 11.80 -6.92 -13.71
CA VAL A 362 10.99 -5.73 -13.50
C VAL A 362 11.59 -4.97 -12.32
N PRO A 363 11.81 -3.64 -12.41
CA PRO A 363 12.37 -2.86 -11.30
C PRO A 363 11.59 -3.02 -10.00
N ALA A 364 12.27 -3.07 -8.86
CA ALA A 364 11.63 -3.24 -7.56
C ALA A 364 10.68 -2.08 -7.21
N TRP A 365 11.04 -0.88 -7.60
CA TRP A 365 10.28 0.35 -7.34
C TRP A 365 9.37 0.77 -8.51
N ALA A 366 9.08 -0.14 -9.43
CA ALA A 366 8.17 0.14 -10.54
C ALA A 366 6.75 0.43 -10.04
N THR A 367 6.15 1.51 -10.52
CA THR A 367 4.84 2.01 -10.08
C THR A 367 3.67 1.56 -10.94
N TYR A 368 3.95 1.03 -12.13
CA TYR A 368 2.97 0.41 -13.00
C TYR A 368 3.62 -0.74 -13.77
N VAL A 369 3.00 -1.94 -13.73
CA VAL A 369 3.61 -3.17 -14.22
C VAL A 369 2.60 -3.99 -14.98
N TYR A 370 3.01 -4.51 -16.14
CA TYR A 370 2.34 -5.61 -16.80
C TYR A 370 2.98 -6.93 -16.34
N PRO A 371 2.24 -7.81 -15.64
CA PRO A 371 2.84 -8.98 -14.99
C PRO A 371 3.12 -10.15 -15.94
N GLY A 372 2.94 -9.95 -17.25
CA GLY A 372 2.95 -11.04 -18.23
C GLY A 372 1.61 -11.76 -18.31
N ASP A 373 1.44 -12.60 -19.32
CA ASP A 373 0.22 -13.36 -19.55
C ASP A 373 0.47 -14.87 -19.76
N LYS A 374 -0.62 -15.60 -20.02
CA LYS A 374 -0.59 -17.03 -20.26
C LYS A 374 -0.09 -17.39 -21.67
N ASP A 375 -0.10 -16.44 -22.59
CA ASP A 375 0.35 -16.60 -23.97
C ASP A 375 1.87 -16.47 -24.10
N GLY A 376 2.56 -16.24 -22.96
CA GLY A 376 4.02 -16.19 -22.88
C GLY A 376 4.60 -14.79 -23.09
N ASN A 377 3.77 -13.75 -23.10
CA ASN A 377 4.28 -12.38 -23.12
C ASN A 377 5.01 -12.09 -21.81
N PRO A 378 6.26 -11.64 -21.89
CA PRO A 378 7.06 -11.42 -20.69
C PRO A 378 6.58 -10.19 -19.89
N PRO A 379 6.81 -10.16 -18.56
CA PRO A 379 6.46 -9.00 -17.74
C PRO A 379 7.38 -7.80 -18.06
N TYR A 380 6.88 -6.60 -17.84
CA TYR A 380 7.63 -5.34 -17.96
C TYR A 380 7.01 -4.24 -17.10
N ALA A 381 7.83 -3.29 -16.71
CA ALA A 381 7.35 -2.04 -16.14
C ALA A 381 6.88 -1.09 -17.26
N ILE A 382 5.96 -0.22 -16.93
CA ILE A 382 5.44 0.82 -17.82
C ILE A 382 5.77 2.16 -17.17
N HIS A 383 6.50 3.01 -17.86
CA HIS A 383 6.77 4.36 -17.39
C HIS A 383 5.47 5.18 -17.39
N TRP A 384 4.95 5.45 -16.19
CA TRP A 384 3.70 6.17 -16.03
C TRP A 384 3.96 7.63 -15.61
N GLU A 385 4.05 8.48 -16.58
CA GLU A 385 4.24 9.93 -16.42
C GLU A 385 3.36 10.67 -17.45
N PRO A 386 2.00 10.71 -17.23
CA PRO A 386 1.11 11.36 -18.17
C PRO A 386 1.39 12.86 -18.25
N PRO A 387 1.18 13.49 -19.44
CA PRO A 387 1.33 14.94 -19.58
C PRO A 387 0.54 15.72 -18.55
N PRO A 388 1.02 16.89 -18.09
CA PRO A 388 0.35 17.70 -17.07
C PRO A 388 -1.11 18.06 -17.40
N GLU A 389 -1.45 18.12 -18.70
CA GLU A 389 -2.79 18.43 -19.18
C GLU A 389 -3.78 17.30 -18.97
N VAL A 390 -3.28 16.04 -18.99
CA VAL A 390 -4.10 14.82 -18.86
C VAL A 390 -3.81 14.07 -17.58
N SER A 391 -2.78 14.43 -16.82
CA SER A 391 -2.47 13.83 -15.53
C SER A 391 -3.63 14.02 -14.54
N TYR A 392 -3.86 13.04 -13.70
CA TYR A 392 -4.95 13.11 -12.73
C TYR A 392 -4.77 14.28 -11.75
N LYS A 393 -5.83 15.06 -11.56
CA LYS A 393 -5.86 16.20 -10.62
C LYS A 393 -6.89 15.90 -9.52
N TRP A 394 -6.41 15.80 -8.31
CA TRP A 394 -7.23 15.56 -7.14
C TRP A 394 -8.25 16.70 -6.91
N LYS A 395 -9.49 16.34 -6.60
CA LYS A 395 -10.61 17.28 -6.41
C LYS A 395 -11.08 17.33 -4.97
N ASN A 396 -10.90 16.24 -4.23
CA ASN A 396 -11.44 16.08 -2.89
C ASN A 396 -10.32 15.78 -1.88
N TYR A 397 -10.55 16.15 -0.63
CA TYR A 397 -9.70 15.78 0.50
C TYR A 397 -10.26 14.54 1.18
N SER A 398 -9.37 13.78 1.85
CA SER A 398 -9.78 12.67 2.70
C SER A 398 -10.79 13.10 3.75
N PRO A 399 -11.87 12.34 3.97
CA PRO A 399 -12.84 12.61 5.01
C PRO A 399 -12.22 12.57 6.41
N ASN A 400 -12.89 13.16 7.39
CA ASN A 400 -12.46 13.00 8.77
C ASN A 400 -12.74 11.57 9.25
N VAL A 401 -11.82 11.01 10.03
CA VAL A 401 -11.97 9.69 10.64
C VAL A 401 -13.24 9.67 11.52
N PRO A 402 -14.20 8.78 11.25
CA PRO A 402 -15.44 8.69 12.03
C PRO A 402 -15.18 8.03 13.40
N ARG A 403 -16.07 8.25 14.36
CA ARG A 403 -15.97 7.63 15.70
C ARG A 403 -16.12 6.12 15.68
N SER A 404 -16.86 5.58 14.72
CA SER A 404 -17.07 4.16 14.51
C SER A 404 -16.83 3.81 13.06
N LEU A 405 -16.09 2.75 12.81
CA LEU A 405 -15.78 2.27 11.45
C LEU A 405 -16.81 1.22 11.05
N ARG A 406 -17.51 1.48 9.96
CA ARG A 406 -18.40 0.55 9.27
C ARG A 406 -17.72 0.23 7.94
N ILE A 407 -17.00 -0.90 7.92
CA ILE A 407 -16.07 -1.27 6.86
C ILE A 407 -16.76 -2.16 5.84
N TYR A 408 -16.67 -1.79 4.57
CA TYR A 408 -17.10 -2.61 3.46
C TYR A 408 -15.86 -3.19 2.76
N GLU A 409 -15.63 -4.49 2.97
CA GLU A 409 -14.51 -5.21 2.39
C GLU A 409 -14.85 -5.63 0.95
N CYS A 410 -13.99 -5.31 -0.01
CA CYS A 410 -14.27 -5.60 -1.41
C CYS A 410 -13.00 -5.82 -2.26
N HIS A 411 -13.20 -6.57 -3.34
CA HIS A 411 -12.21 -6.81 -4.38
C HIS A 411 -12.74 -6.30 -5.72
N ILE A 412 -11.99 -5.42 -6.35
CA ILE A 412 -12.44 -4.74 -7.57
C ILE A 412 -12.87 -5.73 -8.65
N GLY A 413 -11.99 -6.66 -9.01
CA GLY A 413 -12.18 -7.52 -10.18
C GLY A 413 -13.39 -8.45 -10.14
N ILE A 414 -13.92 -8.77 -8.94
CA ILE A 414 -15.08 -9.65 -8.78
C ILE A 414 -16.35 -8.88 -8.38
N SER A 415 -16.32 -7.56 -8.42
CA SER A 415 -17.44 -6.71 -7.97
C SER A 415 -18.53 -6.52 -9.02
N GLY A 416 -18.30 -6.87 -10.27
CA GLY A 416 -19.31 -6.75 -11.35
C GLY A 416 -20.28 -7.92 -11.40
N SER A 417 -21.36 -7.75 -12.18
CA SER A 417 -22.33 -8.81 -12.47
C SER A 417 -21.98 -9.63 -13.74
N GLU A 418 -21.12 -9.08 -14.59
CA GLU A 418 -20.68 -9.74 -15.81
C GLU A 418 -19.53 -10.73 -15.54
N GLU A 419 -19.46 -11.81 -16.32
CA GLU A 419 -18.42 -12.84 -16.20
C GLU A 419 -17.07 -12.37 -16.76
N LYS A 420 -16.53 -11.30 -16.19
CA LYS A 420 -15.24 -10.69 -16.55
C LYS A 420 -14.62 -10.01 -15.34
N VAL A 421 -13.38 -9.60 -15.48
CA VAL A 421 -12.73 -8.73 -14.48
C VAL A 421 -13.33 -7.33 -14.54
N THR A 422 -13.81 -6.83 -13.41
CA THR A 422 -14.35 -5.47 -13.27
C THR A 422 -13.20 -4.47 -13.14
N SER A 423 -13.32 -3.33 -13.82
CA SER A 423 -12.33 -2.26 -13.78
C SER A 423 -12.53 -1.29 -12.61
N PHE A 424 -11.49 -0.48 -12.32
CA PHE A 424 -11.59 0.63 -11.37
C PHE A 424 -12.74 1.58 -11.71
N ASN A 425 -12.91 1.90 -13.00
CA ASN A 425 -13.95 2.81 -13.47
C ASN A 425 -15.35 2.22 -13.27
N GLU A 426 -15.56 0.96 -13.64
CA GLU A 426 -16.85 0.29 -13.42
C GLU A 426 -17.21 0.18 -11.94
N PHE A 427 -16.24 -0.11 -11.07
CA PHE A 427 -16.44 -0.11 -9.63
C PHE A 427 -16.82 1.26 -9.09
N THR A 428 -16.11 2.29 -9.52
CA THR A 428 -16.35 3.68 -9.13
C THR A 428 -17.78 4.12 -9.49
N GLU A 429 -18.25 3.77 -10.68
CA GLU A 429 -19.55 4.21 -11.18
C GLU A 429 -20.72 3.40 -10.63
N LYS A 430 -20.55 2.09 -10.42
CA LYS A 430 -21.63 1.17 -10.11
C LYS A 430 -21.67 0.75 -8.64
N VAL A 431 -20.50 0.54 -8.00
CA VAL A 431 -20.42 -0.08 -6.68
C VAL A 431 -20.24 0.95 -5.56
N LEU A 432 -19.42 1.98 -5.73
CA LEU A 432 -19.24 3.01 -4.70
C LEU A 432 -20.56 3.67 -4.26
N PRO A 433 -21.47 4.08 -5.17
CA PRO A 433 -22.76 4.63 -4.76
C PRO A 433 -23.61 3.65 -3.93
N HIS A 434 -23.57 2.36 -4.26
CA HIS A 434 -24.26 1.32 -3.49
C HIS A 434 -23.71 1.23 -2.06
N ILE A 435 -22.39 1.15 -1.89
CA ILE A 435 -21.73 1.10 -0.58
C ILE A 435 -22.13 2.28 0.29
N LYS A 436 -22.11 3.49 -0.29
CA LYS A 436 -22.57 4.70 0.39
C LYS A 436 -24.03 4.63 0.78
N ALA A 437 -24.89 4.17 -0.13
CA ALA A 437 -26.33 4.02 0.11
C ALA A 437 -26.66 2.98 1.18
N CYS A 438 -25.80 1.99 1.40
CA CYS A 438 -25.90 1.02 2.50
C CYS A 438 -25.52 1.62 3.86
N GLY A 439 -24.79 2.75 3.90
CA GLY A 439 -24.44 3.43 5.15
C GLY A 439 -23.05 3.09 5.69
N TYR A 440 -22.22 2.42 4.90
CA TYR A 440 -20.82 2.21 5.22
C TYR A 440 -20.05 3.55 5.12
N ASN A 441 -18.93 3.67 5.85
CA ASN A 441 -18.08 4.86 5.85
C ASN A 441 -16.61 4.57 5.57
N VAL A 442 -16.26 3.32 5.35
CA VAL A 442 -14.93 2.85 4.96
C VAL A 442 -15.10 1.79 3.87
N ILE A 443 -14.28 1.86 2.82
CA ILE A 443 -14.05 0.74 1.92
C ILE A 443 -12.66 0.16 2.21
N GLN A 444 -12.58 -1.16 2.38
CA GLN A 444 -11.32 -1.89 2.51
C GLN A 444 -11.10 -2.69 1.24
N LEU A 445 -10.07 -2.31 0.49
CA LEU A 445 -9.74 -2.87 -0.80
C LEU A 445 -8.62 -3.91 -0.67
N PHE A 446 -8.85 -5.15 -1.06
CA PHE A 446 -7.82 -6.15 -1.20
C PHE A 446 -7.57 -6.50 -2.68
N GLY A 447 -6.40 -7.06 -2.98
CA GLY A 447 -5.99 -7.40 -4.34
C GLY A 447 -5.67 -6.21 -5.24
N ILE A 448 -5.43 -5.02 -4.67
CA ILE A 448 -5.09 -3.80 -5.43
C ILE A 448 -3.63 -3.79 -5.86
N VAL A 449 -2.74 -4.25 -5.00
CA VAL A 449 -1.30 -4.30 -5.27
C VAL A 449 -1.02 -5.33 -6.37
N GLU A 450 -0.10 -5.04 -7.30
CA GLU A 450 0.12 -5.87 -8.48
C GLU A 450 0.51 -7.30 -8.14
N HIS A 451 -0.13 -8.24 -8.82
CA HIS A 451 0.03 -9.69 -8.65
C HIS A 451 -0.21 -10.42 -9.97
N LYS A 452 0.67 -11.35 -10.31
CA LYS A 452 0.56 -12.15 -11.54
C LYS A 452 -0.53 -13.22 -11.43
N ASP A 453 -0.59 -13.89 -10.28
CA ASP A 453 -1.54 -14.98 -10.02
C ASP A 453 -2.89 -14.42 -9.54
N TYR A 454 -3.83 -14.22 -10.47
CA TYR A 454 -5.17 -13.71 -10.16
C TYR A 454 -5.94 -14.62 -9.19
N SER A 455 -5.68 -15.93 -9.24
CA SER A 455 -6.32 -16.90 -8.35
C SER A 455 -5.93 -16.74 -6.88
N SER A 456 -4.84 -16.02 -6.62
CA SER A 456 -4.42 -15.68 -5.26
C SER A 456 -5.27 -14.57 -4.62
N ALA A 457 -6.26 -14.03 -5.32
CA ALA A 457 -7.06 -12.88 -4.89
C ALA A 457 -6.20 -11.64 -4.52
N GLY A 458 -4.98 -11.55 -5.09
CA GLY A 458 -4.02 -10.48 -4.82
C GLY A 458 -3.05 -10.72 -3.66
N TYR A 459 -3.11 -11.88 -2.99
CA TYR A 459 -2.22 -12.17 -1.85
C TYR A 459 -0.83 -12.70 -2.22
N LYS A 460 -0.57 -13.02 -3.50
CA LYS A 460 0.77 -13.29 -4.02
C LYS A 460 1.31 -12.06 -4.76
N VAL A 461 1.57 -11.02 -4.00
CA VAL A 461 2.06 -9.74 -4.53
C VAL A 461 3.39 -9.92 -5.26
N THR A 462 3.54 -9.26 -6.40
CA THR A 462 4.77 -9.24 -7.20
C THR A 462 5.47 -7.89 -7.17
N ASN A 463 4.74 -6.79 -7.12
CA ASN A 463 5.29 -5.42 -7.14
C ASN A 463 4.55 -4.55 -6.14
N LEU A 464 5.20 -4.21 -5.01
CA LEU A 464 4.56 -3.50 -3.89
C LEU A 464 4.14 -2.07 -4.22
N TYR A 465 4.83 -1.41 -5.16
CA TYR A 465 4.58 -0.01 -5.53
C TYR A 465 3.58 0.18 -6.67
N ALA A 466 3.16 -0.92 -7.32
CA ALA A 466 2.29 -0.87 -8.48
C ALA A 466 0.85 -1.23 -8.14
N VAL A 467 -0.11 -0.47 -8.67
CA VAL A 467 -1.51 -0.90 -8.73
C VAL A 467 -1.65 -2.03 -9.75
N SER A 468 -2.57 -2.97 -9.51
CA SER A 468 -2.80 -4.06 -10.45
C SER A 468 -3.32 -3.54 -11.78
N SER A 469 -2.52 -3.73 -12.82
CA SER A 469 -2.82 -3.34 -14.21
C SER A 469 -4.04 -4.06 -14.78
N ARG A 470 -4.47 -5.12 -14.13
CA ARG A 470 -5.66 -5.89 -14.45
C ARG A 470 -6.95 -5.07 -14.32
N PHE A 471 -6.98 -4.10 -13.42
CA PHE A 471 -8.18 -3.31 -13.12
C PHE A 471 -8.18 -1.95 -13.79
N GLY A 472 -7.06 -1.50 -14.35
CA GLY A 472 -6.93 -0.19 -15.00
C GLY A 472 -5.58 0.47 -14.78
N THR A 473 -5.54 1.76 -14.98
CA THR A 473 -4.34 2.58 -14.85
C THR A 473 -4.17 3.16 -13.44
N PRO A 474 -2.98 3.66 -13.09
CA PRO A 474 -2.78 4.44 -11.86
C PRO A 474 -3.77 5.61 -11.70
N ASP A 475 -4.08 6.32 -12.78
CA ASP A 475 -5.01 7.45 -12.75
C ASP A 475 -6.48 7.01 -12.57
N ASP A 476 -6.86 5.83 -13.06
CA ASP A 476 -8.17 5.23 -12.78
C ASP A 476 -8.34 4.91 -11.29
N PHE A 477 -7.28 4.43 -10.65
CA PHE A 477 -7.30 4.18 -9.21
C PHE A 477 -7.33 5.49 -8.39
N LYS A 478 -6.58 6.52 -8.80
CA LYS A 478 -6.70 7.87 -8.20
C LYS A 478 -8.14 8.40 -8.31
N ARG A 479 -8.78 8.22 -9.47
CA ARG A 479 -10.20 8.60 -9.67
C ARG A 479 -11.12 7.86 -8.70
N LEU A 480 -10.91 6.56 -8.49
CA LEU A 480 -11.70 5.77 -7.54
C LEU A 480 -11.58 6.32 -6.12
N VAL A 481 -10.36 6.58 -5.64
CA VAL A 481 -10.12 7.10 -4.29
C VAL A 481 -10.73 8.49 -4.13
N ASP A 482 -10.53 9.37 -5.10
CA ASP A 482 -11.07 10.73 -5.09
C ASP A 482 -12.61 10.73 -5.05
N GLU A 483 -13.26 9.85 -5.82
CA GLU A 483 -14.71 9.69 -5.80
C GLU A 483 -15.21 9.08 -4.48
N ALA A 484 -14.49 8.11 -3.90
CA ALA A 484 -14.78 7.60 -2.56
C ALA A 484 -14.75 8.72 -1.51
N HIS A 485 -13.73 9.58 -1.55
CA HIS A 485 -13.62 10.74 -0.67
C HIS A 485 -14.76 11.74 -0.89
N SER A 486 -15.18 11.97 -2.13
CA SER A 486 -16.34 12.83 -2.45
C SER A 486 -17.64 12.34 -1.79
N LEU A 487 -17.78 11.03 -1.70
CA LEU A 487 -18.90 10.35 -1.03
C LEU A 487 -18.74 10.28 0.49
N GLY A 488 -17.62 10.75 1.04
CA GLY A 488 -17.32 10.65 2.47
C GLY A 488 -16.98 9.24 2.93
N LEU A 489 -16.36 8.44 2.06
CA LEU A 489 -15.82 7.11 2.35
C LEU A 489 -14.31 7.20 2.53
N LEU A 490 -13.78 6.67 3.63
CA LEU A 490 -12.35 6.41 3.77
C LEU A 490 -11.96 5.19 2.93
N VAL A 491 -10.74 5.18 2.42
CA VAL A 491 -10.19 4.09 1.62
C VAL A 491 -9.05 3.42 2.38
N PHE A 492 -9.25 2.16 2.76
CA PHE A 492 -8.23 1.33 3.38
C PHE A 492 -7.69 0.33 2.36
N LEU A 493 -6.39 0.08 2.42
CA LEU A 493 -5.71 -0.87 1.56
C LEU A 493 -5.28 -2.09 2.37
N ASP A 494 -5.58 -3.27 1.85
CA ASP A 494 -5.06 -4.53 2.37
C ASP A 494 -3.61 -4.69 1.87
N ILE A 495 -2.64 -4.68 2.79
CA ILE A 495 -1.22 -4.70 2.49
C ILE A 495 -0.58 -6.04 2.88
N VAL A 496 0.22 -6.61 1.99
CA VAL A 496 0.87 -7.90 2.20
C VAL A 496 2.37 -7.70 2.34
N HIS A 497 2.83 -7.34 3.54
CA HIS A 497 4.25 -7.28 3.90
C HIS A 497 4.71 -8.53 4.64
N SER A 498 3.80 -9.46 4.90
CA SER A 498 4.11 -10.73 5.55
C SER A 498 4.83 -11.72 4.63
N THR A 499 4.55 -11.68 3.33
CA THR A 499 5.16 -12.54 2.31
C THR A 499 5.17 -11.86 0.94
N MET A 500 5.93 -12.40 -0.01
CA MET A 500 5.93 -11.95 -1.39
C MET A 500 5.95 -13.13 -2.37
N SER A 501 5.50 -12.94 -3.58
CA SER A 501 5.55 -13.95 -4.66
C SER A 501 6.96 -14.49 -4.85
N SER A 502 7.05 -15.78 -5.15
CA SER A 502 8.32 -16.43 -5.53
C SER A 502 8.64 -16.30 -7.03
N ASP A 503 7.83 -15.57 -7.81
CA ASP A 503 8.11 -15.33 -9.22
C ASP A 503 9.40 -14.52 -9.38
N GLU A 504 10.32 -15.03 -10.20
CA GLU A 504 11.65 -14.43 -10.37
C GLU A 504 11.64 -13.32 -11.42
N MET A 505 10.74 -13.38 -12.39
CA MET A 505 10.75 -12.45 -13.51
C MET A 505 10.05 -11.13 -13.19
N VAL A 506 8.94 -11.20 -12.48
CA VAL A 506 8.11 -10.02 -12.15
C VAL A 506 8.26 -9.59 -10.70
N GLY A 507 8.56 -10.54 -9.79
CA GLY A 507 8.78 -10.28 -8.37
C GLY A 507 10.25 -10.06 -8.02
N LEU A 508 10.52 -10.07 -6.71
CA LEU A 508 11.86 -9.83 -6.15
C LEU A 508 12.66 -11.12 -5.86
N SER A 509 12.13 -12.30 -6.20
CA SER A 509 12.87 -13.54 -5.99
C SER A 509 14.08 -13.61 -6.92
N LEU A 510 15.28 -13.86 -6.37
CA LEU A 510 16.54 -13.81 -7.12
C LEU A 510 16.74 -12.49 -7.91
N PHE A 511 16.34 -11.37 -7.33
CA PHE A 511 16.27 -10.09 -8.02
C PHE A 511 17.61 -9.69 -8.64
N ASP A 512 18.69 -9.77 -7.88
CA ASP A 512 20.04 -9.47 -8.29
C ASP A 512 20.89 -10.72 -8.61
N GLY A 513 20.24 -11.87 -8.74
CA GLY A 513 20.85 -13.19 -8.91
C GLY A 513 21.13 -13.89 -7.59
N SER A 514 21.15 -13.20 -6.46
CA SER A 514 21.34 -13.80 -5.15
C SER A 514 20.00 -14.25 -4.52
N ASN A 515 20.06 -15.18 -3.57
CA ASN A 515 18.89 -15.68 -2.89
C ASN A 515 18.46 -14.82 -1.68
N ASP A 516 19.23 -13.83 -1.34
CA ASP A 516 19.13 -13.08 -0.09
C ASP A 516 19.18 -11.56 -0.25
N CYS A 517 18.92 -11.04 -1.44
CA CYS A 517 18.80 -9.61 -1.65
C CYS A 517 17.68 -9.06 -0.73
N TYR A 518 16.43 -9.38 -0.97
CA TYR A 518 15.28 -8.94 -0.16
C TYR A 518 14.85 -9.95 0.90
N PHE A 519 15.24 -11.21 0.79
CA PHE A 519 14.65 -12.32 1.54
C PHE A 519 15.68 -13.05 2.39
N HIS A 520 15.22 -13.75 3.42
CA HIS A 520 16.08 -14.65 4.18
C HIS A 520 16.65 -15.79 3.33
N LYS A 521 17.86 -16.25 3.65
CA LYS A 521 18.48 -17.42 3.03
C LYS A 521 17.79 -18.73 3.42
N GLY A 522 17.82 -19.66 2.49
CA GLY A 522 17.45 -21.04 2.73
C GLY A 522 15.98 -21.23 3.15
N LYS A 523 15.73 -22.10 4.13
CA LYS A 523 14.36 -22.46 4.53
C LYS A 523 13.60 -21.31 5.18
N ARG A 524 14.28 -20.41 5.91
CA ARG A 524 13.64 -19.23 6.51
C ARG A 524 13.10 -18.27 5.46
N GLY A 525 13.73 -18.19 4.29
CA GLY A 525 13.32 -17.33 3.19
C GLY A 525 12.10 -17.81 2.40
N ASN A 526 11.50 -18.95 2.76
CA ASN A 526 10.37 -19.52 2.06
C ASN A 526 9.24 -19.83 3.03
N HIS A 527 8.05 -19.32 2.72
CA HIS A 527 6.87 -19.68 3.47
C HIS A 527 6.50 -21.14 3.26
N LYS A 528 6.38 -21.90 4.35
CA LYS A 528 6.28 -23.36 4.32
C LYS A 528 5.12 -23.92 3.47
N TYR A 529 4.00 -23.20 3.43
CA TYR A 529 2.76 -23.69 2.83
C TYR A 529 2.28 -22.88 1.63
N LEU A 530 2.63 -21.59 1.55
CA LEU A 530 2.14 -20.69 0.50
C LEU A 530 3.03 -20.69 -0.76
N GLY A 531 4.27 -21.21 -0.65
CA GLY A 531 5.25 -21.12 -1.74
C GLY A 531 5.68 -19.69 -2.06
N THR A 532 5.56 -18.79 -1.09
CA THR A 532 5.96 -17.38 -1.16
C THR A 532 7.27 -17.15 -0.43
N ARG A 533 7.88 -15.96 -0.60
CA ARG A 533 9.14 -15.57 0.03
C ARG A 533 8.90 -14.77 1.31
N MET A 534 9.86 -14.87 2.24
CA MET A 534 9.84 -14.20 3.54
C MET A 534 10.91 -13.11 3.57
N PHE A 535 10.49 -11.85 3.79
CA PHE A 535 11.41 -10.70 3.85
C PHE A 535 12.41 -10.80 4.99
N LYS A 536 13.59 -10.22 4.76
CA LYS A 536 14.67 -10.08 5.74
C LYS A 536 14.50 -8.77 6.51
N TYR A 537 13.56 -8.74 7.46
CA TYR A 537 13.15 -7.51 8.17
C TYR A 537 14.24 -6.82 8.98
N GLY A 538 15.35 -7.49 9.25
CA GLY A 538 16.52 -6.91 9.93
C GLY A 538 17.52 -6.25 8.99
N ASP A 539 17.24 -6.19 7.69
CA ASP A 539 18.11 -5.52 6.72
C ASP A 539 17.60 -4.10 6.48
N ASP A 540 18.49 -3.12 6.55
CA ASP A 540 18.13 -1.69 6.46
C ASP A 540 17.47 -1.33 5.14
N GLU A 541 17.92 -1.92 4.02
CA GLU A 541 17.36 -1.65 2.70
C GLU A 541 15.98 -2.28 2.54
N VAL A 542 15.77 -3.45 3.15
CA VAL A 542 14.43 -4.07 3.19
C VAL A 542 13.48 -3.26 4.07
N LEU A 543 13.94 -2.75 5.21
CA LEU A 543 13.16 -1.83 6.05
C LEU A 543 12.80 -0.56 5.28
N HIS A 544 13.79 0.05 4.63
CA HIS A 544 13.61 1.23 3.78
C HIS A 544 12.56 0.98 2.68
N TYR A 545 12.69 -0.13 1.96
CA TYR A 545 11.75 -0.54 0.92
C TYR A 545 10.31 -0.70 1.43
N LEU A 546 10.12 -1.41 2.55
CA LEU A 546 8.79 -1.69 3.09
C LEU A 546 8.13 -0.48 3.75
N VAL A 547 8.89 0.34 4.49
CA VAL A 547 8.34 1.55 5.13
C VAL A 547 8.01 2.62 4.09
N SER A 548 8.90 2.82 3.11
CA SER A 548 8.63 3.73 2.00
C SER A 548 7.41 3.33 1.18
N ASN A 549 7.14 2.02 1.05
CA ASN A 549 5.94 1.53 0.37
C ASN A 549 4.64 1.98 1.05
N LEU A 550 4.57 1.92 2.38
CA LEU A 550 3.40 2.41 3.12
C LEU A 550 3.16 3.89 2.87
N ASN A 551 4.22 4.67 2.93
CA ASN A 551 4.13 6.11 2.70
C ASN A 551 3.80 6.45 1.23
N TRP A 552 4.32 5.68 0.27
CA TRP A 552 3.97 5.79 -1.15
C TRP A 552 2.47 5.71 -1.40
N TRP A 553 1.79 4.73 -0.82
CA TRP A 553 0.35 4.57 -0.98
C TRP A 553 -0.44 5.75 -0.41
N ILE A 554 0.05 6.39 0.66
CA ILE A 554 -0.58 7.58 1.23
C ILE A 554 -0.34 8.81 0.34
N GLU A 555 0.91 9.06 -0.04
CA GLU A 555 1.27 10.27 -0.79
C GLU A 555 0.75 10.22 -2.23
N GLU A 556 0.86 9.10 -2.90
CA GLU A 556 0.47 8.96 -4.31
C GLU A 556 -1.03 8.74 -4.48
N TYR A 557 -1.65 7.94 -3.61
CA TYR A 557 -3.05 7.52 -3.76
C TYR A 557 -3.98 7.99 -2.65
N ARG A 558 -3.49 8.76 -1.67
CA ARG A 558 -4.28 9.30 -0.54
C ARG A 558 -5.02 8.22 0.23
N ILE A 559 -4.38 7.08 0.46
CA ILE A 559 -4.94 5.99 1.25
C ILE A 559 -5.06 6.44 2.72
N ASP A 560 -6.19 6.12 3.36
CA ASP A 560 -6.54 6.57 4.72
C ASP A 560 -6.23 5.52 5.79
N GLY A 561 -5.90 4.31 5.40
CA GLY A 561 -5.55 3.26 6.35
C GLY A 561 -5.03 1.99 5.71
N PHE A 562 -4.38 1.16 6.51
CA PHE A 562 -3.82 -0.12 6.10
C PHE A 562 -4.33 -1.26 6.95
N HIS A 563 -4.73 -2.34 6.29
CA HIS A 563 -4.96 -3.64 6.90
C HIS A 563 -3.75 -4.52 6.62
N PHE A 564 -2.97 -4.82 7.67
CA PHE A 564 -1.77 -5.65 7.56
C PHE A 564 -2.18 -7.13 7.58
N HIS A 565 -2.10 -7.75 6.40
CA HIS A 565 -2.56 -9.11 6.20
C HIS A 565 -1.62 -10.14 6.83
N SER A 566 -2.20 -11.11 7.56
CA SER A 566 -1.52 -12.33 8.03
C SER A 566 -0.24 -12.08 8.84
N LEU A 567 -0.29 -11.28 9.89
CA LEU A 567 0.87 -11.00 10.74
C LEU A 567 1.52 -12.25 11.33
N ALA A 568 0.74 -13.28 11.66
CA ALA A 568 1.25 -14.55 12.15
C ALA A 568 2.29 -15.18 11.21
N SER A 569 2.15 -14.97 9.89
CA SER A 569 3.09 -15.51 8.91
C SER A 569 4.48 -14.87 9.02
N MET A 570 4.58 -13.61 9.46
CA MET A 570 5.85 -12.91 9.60
C MET A 570 6.40 -12.90 11.04
N ILE A 571 5.53 -12.85 12.04
CA ILE A 571 5.93 -12.80 13.45
C ILE A 571 6.58 -14.11 13.90
N TYR A 572 6.24 -15.24 13.25
CA TYR A 572 6.75 -16.55 13.68
C TYR A 572 7.49 -17.29 12.57
N THR A 573 8.62 -17.89 12.93
CA THR A 573 9.43 -18.70 11.99
C THR A 573 8.74 -19.99 11.52
N HIS A 574 7.67 -20.41 12.20
CA HIS A 574 6.76 -21.48 11.77
C HIS A 574 5.53 -20.94 11.00
N ASN A 575 5.54 -19.66 10.62
CA ASN A 575 4.52 -18.99 9.84
C ASN A 575 3.09 -19.05 10.46
N GLY A 576 2.98 -19.06 11.79
CA GLY A 576 1.70 -19.09 12.50
C GLY A 576 0.98 -20.45 12.51
N PHE A 577 1.59 -21.55 12.01
CA PHE A 577 0.98 -22.87 11.94
C PHE A 577 1.14 -23.72 13.20
N ALA A 578 1.67 -23.19 14.28
CA ALA A 578 1.61 -23.84 15.58
C ALA A 578 0.24 -23.64 16.23
N GLU A 579 -0.12 -24.51 17.16
CA GLU A 579 -1.29 -24.31 18.01
C GLU A 579 -0.93 -23.31 19.10
N PHE A 580 -1.82 -22.33 19.32
CA PHE A 580 -1.69 -21.32 20.34
C PHE A 580 -2.70 -21.58 21.46
N THR A 581 -2.23 -21.65 22.67
CA THR A 581 -3.06 -21.86 23.87
C THR A 581 -3.39 -20.56 24.58
N GLY A 582 -2.65 -19.48 24.23
CA GLY A 582 -2.69 -18.19 24.90
C GLY A 582 -1.69 -18.06 26.04
N ASP A 583 -0.77 -19.04 26.20
CA ASP A 583 0.34 -18.92 27.13
C ASP A 583 1.31 -17.87 26.60
N LEU A 584 1.72 -16.96 27.48
CA LEU A 584 2.63 -15.87 27.11
C LEU A 584 4.03 -16.32 26.67
N GLU A 585 4.44 -17.53 27.01
CA GLU A 585 5.69 -18.11 26.49
C GLU A 585 5.65 -18.32 24.98
N GLU A 586 4.47 -18.59 24.40
CA GLU A 586 4.27 -18.78 22.96
C GLU A 586 4.61 -17.51 22.17
N TYR A 587 4.46 -16.34 22.79
CA TYR A 587 4.69 -15.02 22.20
C TYR A 587 6.09 -14.43 22.46
N SER A 588 6.95 -15.18 23.15
CA SER A 588 8.31 -14.73 23.51
C SER A 588 9.40 -15.77 23.35
N ASN A 589 9.05 -16.95 22.81
CA ASN A 589 9.98 -18.05 22.64
C ASN A 589 10.87 -17.86 21.38
N GLN A 590 11.73 -18.86 21.13
CA GLN A 590 12.70 -18.87 20.04
C GLN A 590 12.10 -18.84 18.61
N TYR A 591 10.80 -19.08 18.48
CA TYR A 591 10.11 -19.08 17.19
C TYR A 591 9.58 -17.69 16.80
N VAL A 592 9.67 -16.73 17.71
CA VAL A 592 9.27 -15.35 17.45
C VAL A 592 10.34 -14.64 16.65
N ASP A 593 9.97 -14.08 15.52
CA ASP A 593 10.84 -13.25 14.68
C ASP A 593 10.90 -11.83 15.25
N LYS A 594 11.99 -11.54 15.95
CA LYS A 594 12.20 -10.24 16.61
C LYS A 594 12.35 -9.11 15.60
N GLU A 595 12.95 -9.37 14.43
CA GLU A 595 13.17 -8.37 13.37
C GLU A 595 11.82 -7.95 12.76
N ALA A 596 10.92 -8.92 12.51
CA ALA A 596 9.58 -8.62 12.04
C ALA A 596 8.78 -7.77 13.04
N LEU A 597 8.92 -8.04 14.35
CA LEU A 597 8.28 -7.20 15.38
C LEU A 597 8.83 -5.78 15.39
N LEU A 598 10.15 -5.60 15.23
CA LEU A 598 10.78 -4.28 15.16
C LEU A 598 10.32 -3.50 13.93
N TYR A 599 10.20 -4.18 12.79
CA TYR A 599 9.62 -3.59 11.57
C TYR A 599 8.19 -3.08 11.82
N LEU A 600 7.30 -3.90 12.42
CA LEU A 600 5.92 -3.50 12.68
C LEU A 600 5.81 -2.29 13.64
N ILE A 601 6.67 -2.25 14.67
CA ILE A 601 6.74 -1.11 15.58
C ILE A 601 7.21 0.14 14.83
N LEU A 602 8.28 0.02 14.03
CA LEU A 602 8.81 1.11 13.23
C LEU A 602 7.77 1.64 12.23
N ALA A 603 7.10 0.75 11.51
CA ALA A 603 6.06 1.10 10.55
C ALA A 603 4.91 1.89 11.20
N ASN A 604 4.38 1.42 12.33
CA ASN A 604 3.32 2.12 13.06
C ASN A 604 3.80 3.48 13.60
N GLU A 605 4.98 3.55 14.20
CA GLU A 605 5.52 4.81 14.75
C GLU A 605 5.73 5.85 13.64
N LEU A 606 6.33 5.45 12.50
CA LEU A 606 6.56 6.36 11.37
C LEU A 606 5.25 6.80 10.73
N LEU A 607 4.33 5.88 10.48
CA LEU A 607 3.03 6.21 9.91
C LEU A 607 2.26 7.21 10.76
N HIS A 608 2.13 6.98 12.06
CA HIS A 608 1.41 7.89 12.94
C HIS A 608 2.14 9.22 13.18
N THR A 609 3.47 9.26 13.03
CA THR A 609 4.26 10.48 13.11
C THR A 609 4.07 11.35 11.87
N LEU A 610 4.13 10.75 10.67
CA LEU A 610 3.99 11.45 9.40
C LEU A 610 2.52 11.77 9.09
N HIS A 611 1.63 10.83 9.38
CA HIS A 611 0.21 10.90 9.06
C HIS A 611 -0.66 10.60 10.29
N PRO A 612 -0.86 11.54 11.22
CA PRO A 612 -1.55 11.30 12.50
C PRO A 612 -3.00 10.83 12.40
N LYS A 613 -3.61 10.90 11.21
CA LYS A 613 -4.98 10.44 10.96
C LYS A 613 -5.05 9.05 10.32
N ILE A 614 -3.91 8.47 9.95
CA ILE A 614 -3.87 7.13 9.34
C ILE A 614 -4.43 6.09 10.31
N ILE A 615 -5.08 5.09 9.77
CA ILE A 615 -5.57 3.96 10.57
C ILE A 615 -4.78 2.71 10.20
N THR A 616 -4.25 2.02 11.20
CA THR A 616 -3.56 0.76 11.02
C THR A 616 -4.31 -0.38 11.70
N ILE A 617 -4.50 -1.49 10.97
CA ILE A 617 -5.28 -2.64 11.39
C ILE A 617 -4.40 -3.89 11.32
N ALA A 618 -4.31 -4.61 12.43
CA ALA A 618 -3.56 -5.87 12.52
C ALA A 618 -4.47 -7.07 12.24
N GLU A 619 -4.13 -7.92 11.26
CA GLU A 619 -4.75 -9.22 11.13
C GLU A 619 -3.84 -10.31 11.68
N ASP A 620 -4.16 -10.79 12.89
CA ASP A 620 -3.43 -11.85 13.57
C ASP A 620 -4.37 -12.93 14.09
N ALA A 621 -4.07 -14.19 13.71
CA ALA A 621 -4.85 -15.34 14.15
C ALA A 621 -4.34 -15.94 15.47
N THR A 622 -3.21 -15.46 16.00
CA THR A 622 -2.57 -16.00 17.20
C THR A 622 -2.97 -15.28 18.48
N SER A 623 -3.65 -14.13 18.34
CA SER A 623 -3.98 -13.25 19.48
C SER A 623 -2.73 -12.70 20.18
N TYR A 624 -1.74 -12.27 19.40
CA TYR A 624 -0.49 -11.69 19.95
C TYR A 624 -0.81 -10.55 20.92
N PRO A 625 -0.26 -10.56 22.15
CA PRO A 625 -0.61 -9.59 23.18
C PRO A 625 -0.10 -8.18 22.87
N GLY A 626 -0.95 -7.17 23.02
CA GLY A 626 -0.58 -5.76 22.91
C GLY A 626 -0.45 -5.26 21.46
N LEU A 627 -1.16 -5.86 20.51
CA LEU A 627 -1.19 -5.38 19.11
C LEU A 627 -1.57 -3.89 19.03
N CYS A 628 -2.62 -3.48 19.75
CA CYS A 628 -3.16 -2.11 19.72
C CYS A 628 -2.67 -1.24 20.89
N GLU A 629 -1.76 -1.73 21.68
CA GLU A 629 -1.17 -0.94 22.74
C GLU A 629 -0.08 0.01 22.20
N ALA A 630 0.05 1.17 22.83
CA ALA A 630 1.05 2.15 22.42
C ALA A 630 2.48 1.57 22.50
N VAL A 631 3.31 1.94 21.54
CA VAL A 631 4.74 1.53 21.51
C VAL A 631 5.46 1.90 22.80
N THR A 632 5.19 3.08 23.37
CA THR A 632 5.74 3.54 24.65
C THR A 632 5.31 2.70 25.85
N GLN A 633 4.28 1.88 25.71
CA GLN A 633 3.74 1.01 26.75
C GLN A 633 4.04 -0.47 26.51
N GLY A 634 4.87 -0.78 25.51
CA GLY A 634 5.28 -2.13 25.15
C GLY A 634 4.35 -2.80 24.12
N GLY A 635 3.52 -2.05 23.41
CA GLY A 635 2.68 -2.55 22.31
C GLY A 635 3.36 -2.50 20.94
N LEU A 636 2.59 -2.84 19.89
CA LEU A 636 3.02 -2.73 18.49
C LEU A 636 2.48 -1.46 17.81
N GLY A 637 1.54 -0.74 18.43
CA GLY A 637 1.07 0.56 17.98
C GLY A 637 -0.04 0.54 16.92
N PHE A 638 -0.69 -0.59 16.65
CA PHE A 638 -1.85 -0.64 15.76
C PHE A 638 -3.08 0.04 16.38
N ASP A 639 -3.95 0.63 15.53
CA ASP A 639 -5.20 1.22 16.01
C ASP A 639 -6.27 0.18 16.28
N TYR A 640 -6.33 -0.87 15.45
CA TYR A 640 -7.31 -1.95 15.54
C TYR A 640 -6.67 -3.31 15.26
N TYR A 641 -7.33 -4.36 15.76
CA TYR A 641 -7.04 -5.72 15.32
C TYR A 641 -8.33 -6.43 14.85
N VAL A 642 -8.18 -7.39 13.95
CA VAL A 642 -9.30 -8.16 13.41
C VAL A 642 -9.49 -9.42 14.24
N ASN A 643 -10.69 -9.60 14.81
CA ASN A 643 -11.03 -10.80 15.58
C ASN A 643 -11.48 -11.94 14.65
N THR A 644 -10.54 -12.77 14.24
CA THR A 644 -10.80 -13.92 13.37
C THR A 644 -11.53 -15.07 14.07
N SER A 645 -11.46 -15.15 15.41
CA SER A 645 -12.07 -16.23 16.18
C SER A 645 -13.60 -16.14 16.23
N ALA A 646 -14.16 -14.94 16.17
CA ALA A 646 -15.61 -14.74 16.14
C ALA A 646 -16.27 -15.38 14.91
N SER A 647 -15.72 -15.16 13.73
CA SER A 647 -16.20 -15.77 12.49
C SER A 647 -16.03 -17.29 12.48
N GLY A 648 -14.88 -17.78 12.97
CA GLY A 648 -14.64 -19.22 13.14
C GLY A 648 -15.65 -19.89 14.07
N MET A 649 -16.05 -19.21 15.15
CA MET A 649 -17.10 -19.68 16.05
C MET A 649 -18.44 -19.82 15.30
N TRP A 650 -18.88 -18.76 14.58
CA TRP A 650 -20.13 -18.80 13.84
C TRP A 650 -20.16 -19.91 12.79
N LEU A 651 -19.06 -20.07 12.04
CA LEU A 651 -18.95 -21.13 11.06
C LEU A 651 -19.05 -22.52 11.71
N SER A 652 -18.38 -22.70 12.84
CA SER A 652 -18.44 -23.96 13.59
C SER A 652 -19.83 -24.27 14.12
N LEU A 653 -20.55 -23.27 14.62
CA LEU A 653 -21.94 -23.43 15.07
C LEU A 653 -22.83 -23.83 13.89
N LEU A 654 -22.76 -23.12 12.78
CA LEU A 654 -23.58 -23.38 11.60
C LEU A 654 -23.34 -24.77 10.98
N GLN A 655 -22.10 -25.25 11.00
CA GLN A 655 -21.74 -26.53 10.36
C GLN A 655 -21.97 -27.75 11.27
N ASN A 656 -21.84 -27.58 12.59
CA ASN A 656 -21.70 -28.73 13.49
C ASN A 656 -22.85 -28.88 14.51
N LEU A 657 -23.64 -27.82 14.75
CA LEU A 657 -24.66 -27.82 15.76
C LEU A 657 -26.00 -27.25 15.24
N PRO A 658 -27.10 -27.92 15.48
CA PRO A 658 -28.43 -27.31 15.33
C PRO A 658 -28.53 -26.06 16.20
N ASP A 659 -29.26 -25.04 15.74
CA ASP A 659 -29.36 -23.75 16.44
C ASP A 659 -30.06 -23.88 17.83
N GLU A 660 -30.92 -24.89 18.04
CA GLU A 660 -31.51 -25.18 19.34
C GLU A 660 -30.50 -25.65 20.42
N GLN A 661 -29.28 -25.99 19.98
CA GLN A 661 -28.19 -26.42 20.87
C GLN A 661 -27.15 -25.33 21.10
N TRP A 662 -27.32 -24.15 20.53
CA TRP A 662 -26.42 -23.05 20.73
C TRP A 662 -26.50 -22.50 22.16
N LYS A 663 -25.35 -22.17 22.72
CA LYS A 663 -25.26 -21.57 24.07
C LYS A 663 -24.91 -20.09 23.94
N MET A 664 -25.86 -19.24 24.37
CA MET A 664 -25.69 -17.79 24.32
C MET A 664 -24.51 -17.32 25.19
N SER A 665 -24.30 -17.98 26.34
CA SER A 665 -23.15 -17.71 27.21
C SER A 665 -21.80 -17.93 26.50
N GLU A 666 -21.69 -18.98 25.69
CA GLU A 666 -20.48 -19.28 24.94
C GLU A 666 -20.28 -18.28 23.77
N ILE A 667 -21.35 -17.96 23.03
CA ILE A 667 -21.36 -16.96 21.97
C ILE A 667 -20.89 -15.61 22.51
N VAL A 668 -21.47 -15.16 23.58
CA VAL A 668 -21.12 -13.90 24.24
C VAL A 668 -19.67 -13.91 24.70
N ARG A 669 -19.21 -15.01 25.31
CA ARG A 669 -17.84 -15.16 25.76
C ARG A 669 -16.83 -15.05 24.60
N GLN A 670 -17.13 -15.68 23.47
CA GLN A 670 -16.25 -15.64 22.29
C GLN A 670 -16.23 -14.25 21.62
N LEU A 671 -17.37 -13.58 21.54
CA LEU A 671 -17.47 -12.25 20.94
C LEU A 671 -16.81 -11.14 21.77
N ILE A 672 -16.97 -11.23 23.09
CA ILE A 672 -16.35 -10.26 24.00
C ILE A 672 -14.84 -10.49 24.10
N GLY A 673 -14.40 -11.76 23.97
CA GLY A 673 -13.00 -12.12 24.10
C GLY A 673 -12.40 -11.81 25.49
N ASN A 674 -11.10 -11.93 25.61
CA ASN A 674 -10.37 -11.54 26.82
C ASN A 674 -10.13 -10.03 26.85
N ARG A 675 -11.18 -9.22 26.99
CA ARG A 675 -11.11 -7.75 27.06
C ARG A 675 -10.31 -7.18 28.25
N LYS A 676 -9.48 -7.96 28.90
CA LYS A 676 -8.54 -7.46 29.91
C LYS A 676 -7.44 -6.58 29.33
N ILE A 677 -7.23 -6.64 28.02
CA ILE A 677 -6.29 -5.84 27.26
C ILE A 677 -7.12 -4.84 26.44
N ALA A 678 -6.70 -3.57 26.41
CA ALA A 678 -7.47 -2.46 25.85
C ALA A 678 -7.47 -2.39 24.30
N ASP A 679 -7.30 -3.52 23.63
CA ASP A 679 -7.22 -3.57 22.17
C ASP A 679 -8.58 -3.26 21.51
N LYS A 680 -8.55 -2.36 20.52
CA LYS A 680 -9.73 -2.06 19.71
C LYS A 680 -9.95 -3.14 18.65
N MET A 681 -11.08 -3.78 18.72
CA MET A 681 -11.42 -4.97 17.96
C MET A 681 -12.37 -4.65 16.80
N ILE A 682 -12.07 -5.17 15.61
CA ILE A 682 -12.98 -5.23 14.48
C ILE A 682 -13.65 -6.60 14.50
N LEU A 683 -14.98 -6.59 14.54
CA LEU A 683 -15.78 -7.81 14.44
C LEU A 683 -16.43 -7.95 13.06
N TYR A 684 -16.61 -9.18 12.65
CA TYR A 684 -17.35 -9.54 11.45
C TYR A 684 -17.98 -10.92 11.62
N ALA A 685 -19.12 -11.14 10.99
CA ALA A 685 -19.73 -12.46 10.93
C ALA A 685 -18.99 -13.32 9.89
N GLU A 686 -18.81 -12.77 8.71
CA GLU A 686 -18.20 -13.42 7.56
C GLU A 686 -17.42 -12.38 6.75
N ASN A 687 -16.18 -12.71 6.33
CA ASN A 687 -15.37 -11.91 5.44
C ASN A 687 -14.99 -12.68 4.16
N HIS A 688 -14.08 -12.15 3.36
CA HIS A 688 -13.62 -12.80 2.11
C HIS A 688 -13.10 -14.24 2.33
N LYS A 689 -12.51 -14.56 3.49
CA LYS A 689 -11.90 -15.89 3.76
C LYS A 689 -12.92 -17.02 3.75
N GLN A 690 -14.11 -16.80 4.31
CA GLN A 690 -15.18 -17.78 4.27
C GLN A 690 -15.75 -17.92 2.86
N SER A 691 -15.86 -16.80 2.14
CA SER A 691 -16.48 -16.76 0.83
C SER A 691 -15.56 -17.24 -0.32
N ILE A 692 -14.22 -17.06 -0.22
CA ILE A 692 -13.26 -17.35 -1.32
C ILE A 692 -12.58 -18.70 -1.16
N SER A 693 -12.33 -19.16 0.05
CA SER A 693 -11.42 -20.31 0.28
C SER A 693 -12.06 -21.69 0.08
N GLY A 694 -13.08 -21.82 -0.76
CA GLY A 694 -13.78 -23.10 -1.02
C GLY A 694 -14.66 -23.54 0.16
N GLY A 695 -14.89 -22.67 1.13
CA GLY A 695 -15.90 -22.79 2.16
C GLY A 695 -17.25 -22.35 1.62
N SER A 696 -18.32 -22.86 2.21
CA SER A 696 -19.65 -22.35 1.94
C SER A 696 -19.84 -21.03 2.69
N SER A 697 -20.37 -20.01 2.03
CA SER A 697 -20.80 -18.77 2.70
C SER A 697 -21.93 -19.09 3.70
N PHE A 698 -22.14 -18.24 4.69
CA PHE A 698 -23.26 -18.43 5.64
C PHE A 698 -24.60 -18.46 4.92
N ALA A 699 -24.75 -17.64 3.86
CA ALA A 699 -25.94 -17.66 3.03
C ALA A 699 -26.13 -19.02 2.35
N GLU A 700 -25.06 -19.62 1.82
CA GLU A 700 -25.09 -20.94 1.18
C GLU A 700 -25.47 -22.04 2.18
N ILE A 701 -24.91 -22.01 3.40
CA ILE A 701 -25.23 -22.98 4.46
C ILE A 701 -26.70 -22.86 4.90
N LEU A 702 -27.19 -21.61 5.09
CA LEU A 702 -28.50 -21.34 5.66
C LEU A 702 -29.65 -21.41 4.65
N PHE A 703 -29.40 -21.10 3.38
CA PHE A 703 -30.44 -21.02 2.35
C PHE A 703 -30.42 -22.22 1.39
N GLY A 704 -29.27 -22.91 1.24
CA GLY A 704 -29.09 -23.98 0.28
C GLY A 704 -29.28 -23.53 -1.17
N ASP A 705 -29.61 -24.46 -2.06
CA ASP A 705 -29.83 -24.19 -3.50
C ASP A 705 -31.18 -23.50 -3.81
N ASN A 706 -32.00 -23.28 -2.80
CA ASN A 706 -33.38 -22.78 -2.96
C ASN A 706 -33.50 -21.25 -3.08
N THR A 707 -32.38 -20.56 -3.24
CA THR A 707 -32.33 -19.09 -3.20
C THR A 707 -33.06 -18.40 -4.37
N THR A 708 -33.38 -19.12 -5.43
CA THR A 708 -34.06 -18.59 -6.62
C THR A 708 -35.56 -18.87 -6.65
N THR A 709 -36.09 -19.69 -5.74
CA THR A 709 -37.52 -20.01 -5.69
C THR A 709 -38.27 -19.01 -4.81
N SER A 710 -39.45 -18.65 -5.28
CA SER A 710 -40.36 -17.69 -4.60
C SER A 710 -40.51 -17.95 -3.11
N SER A 711 -40.30 -16.89 -2.35
CA SER A 711 -40.50 -16.67 -0.94
C SER A 711 -41.58 -17.53 -0.33
N GLY A 712 -41.27 -18.29 0.70
CA GLY A 712 -42.25 -18.89 1.56
C GLY A 712 -41.97 -20.27 2.15
N SER A 713 -40.80 -20.89 1.85
CA SER A 713 -40.46 -22.10 2.59
C SER A 713 -40.05 -21.72 4.02
N GLU A 714 -40.58 -22.45 4.99
CA GLU A 714 -40.26 -22.30 6.42
C GLU A 714 -38.73 -22.32 6.65
N SER A 715 -38.02 -23.12 5.89
CA SER A 715 -36.57 -23.21 5.91
C SER A 715 -35.86 -21.89 5.52
N LEU A 716 -36.34 -21.18 4.49
CA LEU A 716 -35.76 -19.89 4.08
C LEU A 716 -36.06 -18.80 5.11
N ILE A 717 -37.25 -18.79 5.71
CA ILE A 717 -37.59 -17.85 6.76
C ILE A 717 -36.69 -18.07 7.96
N ARG A 718 -36.52 -19.31 8.39
CA ARG A 718 -35.63 -19.67 9.51
C ARG A 718 -34.19 -19.28 9.20
N GLY A 719 -33.66 -19.70 8.05
CA GLY A 719 -32.27 -19.39 7.62
C GLY A 719 -32.00 -17.90 7.58
N SER A 720 -32.90 -17.10 7.00
CA SER A 720 -32.76 -15.65 6.98
C SER A 720 -32.82 -14.99 8.35
N SER A 721 -33.66 -15.54 9.26
CA SER A 721 -33.75 -15.06 10.64
C SER A 721 -32.46 -15.34 11.42
N ILE A 722 -31.88 -16.52 11.29
CA ILE A 722 -30.61 -16.89 11.90
C ILE A 722 -29.46 -15.99 11.34
N TYR A 723 -29.42 -15.78 10.04
CA TYR A 723 -28.42 -14.92 9.41
C TYR A 723 -28.46 -13.49 9.95
N LYS A 724 -29.66 -12.91 10.03
CA LYS A 724 -29.87 -11.57 10.61
C LYS A 724 -29.51 -11.53 12.11
N MET A 725 -29.85 -12.55 12.85
CA MET A 725 -29.46 -12.65 14.26
C MET A 725 -27.95 -12.70 14.45
N ILE A 726 -27.23 -13.52 13.69
CA ILE A 726 -25.76 -13.58 13.71
C ILE A 726 -25.16 -12.20 13.43
N LYS A 727 -25.60 -11.53 12.37
CA LYS A 727 -25.13 -10.18 12.04
C LYS A 727 -25.43 -9.18 13.15
N MET A 728 -26.65 -9.17 13.70
CA MET A 728 -27.06 -8.25 14.74
C MET A 728 -26.25 -8.45 16.03
N ILE A 729 -26.09 -9.69 16.48
CA ILE A 729 -25.31 -10.02 17.68
C ILE A 729 -23.85 -9.62 17.49
N THR A 730 -23.25 -10.00 16.36
CA THR A 730 -21.85 -9.64 16.05
C THR A 730 -21.67 -8.12 16.03
N PHE A 731 -22.59 -7.39 15.42
CA PHE A 731 -22.56 -5.94 15.32
C PHE A 731 -22.69 -5.23 16.68
N THR A 732 -23.57 -5.73 17.57
CA THR A 732 -23.95 -5.00 18.79
C THR A 732 -23.13 -5.36 20.02
N ILE A 733 -22.62 -6.60 20.11
CA ILE A 733 -22.04 -7.09 21.37
C ILE A 733 -20.59 -6.66 21.59
N GLY A 734 -19.82 -6.44 20.56
CA GLY A 734 -18.44 -6.43 21.00
C GLY A 734 -17.41 -5.63 20.29
N GLY A 735 -17.64 -5.23 19.09
CA GLY A 735 -16.58 -4.57 18.30
C GLY A 735 -16.47 -3.07 18.58
N HIS A 736 -15.31 -2.53 18.24
CA HIS A 736 -15.10 -1.09 18.11
C HIS A 736 -15.28 -0.65 16.65
N ALA A 737 -15.39 -1.61 15.75
CA ALA A 737 -15.66 -1.48 14.34
C ALA A 737 -16.34 -2.76 13.81
N TYR A 738 -17.03 -2.65 12.71
CA TYR A 738 -17.71 -3.76 12.04
C TYR A 738 -17.27 -3.85 10.59
N LEU A 739 -16.97 -5.06 10.12
CA LEU A 739 -16.60 -5.35 8.75
C LEU A 739 -17.63 -6.28 8.10
N ASN A 740 -17.98 -5.99 6.85
CA ASN A 740 -18.83 -6.82 6.00
C ASN A 740 -18.19 -7.00 4.62
N PHE A 741 -18.15 -8.23 4.14
CA PHE A 741 -17.65 -8.53 2.80
C PHE A 741 -18.75 -8.30 1.75
N MET A 742 -18.37 -7.78 0.58
CA MET A 742 -19.30 -7.42 -0.48
C MET A 742 -20.18 -8.59 -0.91
N GLY A 743 -21.49 -8.36 -0.96
CA GLY A 743 -22.51 -9.36 -1.22
C GLY A 743 -23.16 -9.92 0.03
N ASN A 744 -22.47 -9.88 1.19
CA ASN A 744 -23.03 -10.40 2.44
C ASN A 744 -24.12 -9.50 3.01
N GLU A 745 -24.20 -8.22 2.60
CA GLU A 745 -25.28 -7.30 3.00
C GLU A 745 -26.63 -7.73 2.47
N PHE A 746 -26.69 -8.45 1.36
CA PHE A 746 -27.92 -9.01 0.82
C PHE A 746 -27.96 -10.54 0.83
N GLY A 747 -26.96 -11.19 1.45
CA GLY A 747 -26.90 -12.65 1.55
C GLY A 747 -26.68 -13.30 0.18
N HIS A 748 -25.62 -12.89 -0.54
CA HIS A 748 -25.26 -13.47 -1.85
C HIS A 748 -25.18 -15.02 -1.74
N PRO A 749 -25.88 -15.79 -2.59
CA PRO A 749 -26.11 -17.20 -2.36
C PRO A 749 -24.91 -18.13 -2.64
N LYS A 750 -23.90 -17.65 -3.32
CA LYS A 750 -22.72 -18.45 -3.70
C LYS A 750 -21.44 -17.81 -3.20
N GLY A 751 -20.50 -18.63 -2.80
CA GLY A 751 -19.12 -18.26 -2.57
C GLY A 751 -18.44 -17.70 -3.84
N VAL A 752 -17.19 -17.31 -3.72
CA VAL A 752 -16.36 -16.82 -4.84
C VAL A 752 -15.37 -17.89 -5.23
N GLU A 753 -15.30 -18.19 -6.52
CA GLU A 753 -14.20 -18.93 -7.10
C GLU A 753 -13.52 -18.10 -8.17
N PHE A 754 -12.25 -17.84 -8.00
CA PHE A 754 -11.44 -17.19 -9.03
C PHE A 754 -11.21 -18.15 -10.20
N PRO A 755 -10.97 -17.62 -11.41
CA PRO A 755 -10.66 -18.44 -12.59
C PRO A 755 -9.41 -19.30 -12.37
N LEU A 756 -9.58 -20.61 -12.39
CA LEU A 756 -8.57 -21.63 -12.17
C LEU A 756 -8.64 -22.69 -13.25
N SER A 757 -7.59 -23.49 -13.40
CA SER A 757 -7.62 -24.66 -14.29
C SER A 757 -8.69 -25.69 -13.90
N SER A 758 -8.97 -25.84 -12.60
CA SER A 758 -10.00 -26.72 -12.08
C SER A 758 -11.43 -26.34 -12.47
N ASN A 759 -11.71 -25.06 -12.67
CA ASN A 759 -13.00 -24.54 -13.12
C ASN A 759 -12.98 -24.05 -14.57
N SER A 760 -12.03 -24.51 -15.37
CA SER A 760 -11.84 -24.13 -16.79
C SER A 760 -11.67 -22.62 -16.99
N PHE A 761 -11.06 -21.96 -16.02
CA PHE A 761 -10.86 -20.49 -15.96
C PHE A 761 -12.17 -19.70 -16.04
N SER A 762 -13.26 -20.26 -15.51
CA SER A 762 -14.58 -19.61 -15.50
C SER A 762 -14.63 -18.41 -14.56
N TYR A 763 -15.31 -17.36 -15.01
CA TYR A 763 -15.63 -16.18 -14.21
C TYR A 763 -17.02 -16.25 -13.56
N SER A 764 -17.80 -17.31 -13.76
CA SER A 764 -19.20 -17.40 -13.33
C SER A 764 -19.40 -17.24 -11.83
N LEU A 765 -18.44 -17.69 -11.02
CA LEU A 765 -18.42 -17.53 -9.57
C LEU A 765 -17.49 -16.40 -9.10
N ALA A 766 -16.84 -15.70 -10.02
CA ALA A 766 -16.03 -14.50 -9.75
C ALA A 766 -16.81 -13.20 -10.04
N THR A 767 -18.09 -13.17 -9.72
CA THR A 767 -19.02 -12.06 -9.96
C THR A 767 -19.93 -11.84 -8.76
N ARG A 768 -20.66 -10.72 -8.77
CA ARG A 768 -21.72 -10.43 -7.81
C ARG A 768 -23.04 -10.17 -8.52
N LYS A 769 -24.08 -10.94 -8.15
CA LYS A 769 -25.41 -10.86 -8.74
C LYS A 769 -26.24 -9.78 -8.06
N TRP A 770 -25.94 -8.52 -8.35
CA TRP A 770 -26.59 -7.36 -7.73
C TRP A 770 -28.11 -7.32 -7.96
N ASP A 771 -28.59 -7.85 -9.08
CA ASP A 771 -30.03 -7.90 -9.43
C ASP A 771 -30.86 -8.65 -8.40
N LEU A 772 -30.29 -9.59 -7.67
CA LEU A 772 -30.97 -10.32 -6.60
C LEU A 772 -31.61 -9.38 -5.56
N MET A 773 -31.01 -8.24 -5.28
CA MET A 773 -31.57 -7.25 -4.34
C MET A 773 -32.87 -6.62 -4.85
N ASN A 774 -33.07 -6.59 -6.16
CA ASN A 774 -34.28 -6.03 -6.78
C ASN A 774 -35.33 -7.11 -7.06
N ASP A 775 -34.90 -8.26 -7.55
CA ASP A 775 -35.76 -9.27 -8.11
C ASP A 775 -36.24 -10.31 -7.08
N VAL A 776 -35.48 -10.52 -5.99
CA VAL A 776 -35.77 -11.52 -4.99
C VAL A 776 -36.05 -10.89 -3.64
N GLU A 777 -37.25 -11.10 -3.08
CA GLU A 777 -37.71 -10.51 -1.81
C GLU A 777 -36.77 -10.84 -0.62
N LEU A 778 -36.26 -12.08 -0.55
CA LEU A 778 -35.32 -12.51 0.47
C LEU A 778 -34.08 -11.58 0.52
N HIS A 779 -33.43 -11.41 -0.61
CA HIS A 779 -32.19 -10.63 -0.72
C HIS A 779 -32.43 -9.12 -0.52
N ARG A 780 -33.61 -8.63 -0.97
CA ARG A 780 -34.07 -7.26 -0.69
C ARG A 780 -34.22 -7.01 0.82
N ASN A 781 -34.89 -7.93 1.51
CA ASN A 781 -35.12 -7.83 2.95
C ASN A 781 -33.81 -7.95 3.76
N MET A 782 -32.86 -8.74 3.28
CA MET A 782 -31.53 -8.82 3.87
C MET A 782 -30.76 -7.50 3.72
N SER A 783 -30.77 -6.91 2.52
CA SER A 783 -30.10 -5.63 2.24
C SER A 783 -30.72 -4.48 3.06
N LEU A 784 -32.05 -4.44 3.22
CA LEU A 784 -32.73 -3.46 4.06
C LEU A 784 -32.33 -3.61 5.54
N PHE A 785 -32.26 -4.84 6.04
CA PHE A 785 -31.82 -5.12 7.40
C PHE A 785 -30.38 -4.64 7.64
N ASP A 786 -29.46 -4.94 6.73
CA ASP A 786 -28.06 -4.51 6.83
C ASP A 786 -27.97 -2.97 6.86
N LYS A 787 -28.70 -2.32 5.97
CA LYS A 787 -28.81 -0.86 5.93
C LYS A 787 -29.32 -0.25 7.23
N ASP A 788 -30.28 -0.91 7.86
CA ASP A 788 -30.83 -0.46 9.15
C ASP A 788 -29.85 -0.68 10.30
N LEU A 789 -29.00 -1.71 10.26
CA LEU A 789 -27.90 -1.87 11.21
C LEU A 789 -26.89 -0.71 11.09
N MET A 790 -26.52 -0.32 9.87
CA MET A 790 -25.62 0.81 9.66
C MET A 790 -26.21 2.13 10.18
N LYS A 791 -27.52 2.37 9.94
CA LYS A 791 -28.26 3.52 10.49
C LYS A 791 -28.34 3.49 12.02
N LEU A 792 -28.45 2.30 12.61
CA LEU A 792 -28.45 2.14 14.07
C LEU A 792 -27.16 2.71 14.67
N ASP A 793 -26.01 2.33 14.10
CA ASP A 793 -24.74 2.88 14.55
C ASP A 793 -24.61 4.38 14.25
N GLU A 794 -25.04 4.82 13.06
CA GLU A 794 -25.02 6.25 12.71
C GLU A 794 -25.77 7.09 13.74
N LYS A 795 -26.92 6.61 14.21
CA LYS A 795 -27.77 7.30 15.17
C LYS A 795 -27.28 7.17 16.61
N TYR A 796 -26.93 5.96 17.04
CA TYR A 796 -26.68 5.65 18.46
C TYR A 796 -25.20 5.43 18.79
N LYS A 797 -24.31 5.37 17.76
CA LYS A 797 -22.87 5.14 17.93
C LYS A 797 -22.55 3.84 18.70
N VAL A 798 -23.24 2.77 18.35
CA VAL A 798 -23.16 1.46 19.04
C VAL A 798 -21.73 0.93 19.06
N LEU A 799 -21.03 1.02 17.91
CA LEU A 799 -19.65 0.56 17.79
C LEU A 799 -18.63 1.47 18.51
N ALA A 800 -18.99 2.72 18.80
CA ALA A 800 -18.12 3.64 19.54
C ALA A 800 -18.26 3.50 21.08
N MET A 801 -19.11 2.61 21.56
CA MET A 801 -19.30 2.36 23.00
C MET A 801 -18.14 1.51 23.52
N ARG A 802 -17.50 1.94 24.62
CA ARG A 802 -16.34 1.26 25.19
C ARG A 802 -16.60 -0.16 25.70
N LEU A 803 -17.79 -0.39 26.23
CA LEU A 803 -18.22 -1.70 26.75
C LEU A 803 -19.71 -1.91 26.46
N PRO A 804 -20.10 -3.04 25.86
CA PRO A 804 -21.51 -3.41 25.78
C PRO A 804 -22.02 -3.70 27.18
N LEU A 805 -23.23 -3.22 27.47
CA LEU A 805 -23.96 -3.61 28.66
C LEU A 805 -24.70 -4.89 28.32
N ILE A 806 -24.22 -6.02 28.83
CA ILE A 806 -24.95 -7.30 28.75
C ILE A 806 -25.73 -7.41 30.01
N HIS A 807 -27.06 -7.31 29.88
CA HIS A 807 -27.97 -7.31 31.02
C HIS A 807 -28.30 -8.73 31.47
N HIS A 808 -28.48 -9.64 30.53
CA HIS A 808 -28.91 -11.00 30.80
C HIS A 808 -28.41 -11.97 29.73
N VAL A 809 -27.98 -13.15 30.15
CA VAL A 809 -27.61 -14.26 29.23
C VAL A 809 -28.23 -15.52 29.83
N ASN A 810 -29.07 -16.19 29.06
CA ASN A 810 -29.75 -17.41 29.48
C ASN A 810 -29.72 -18.47 28.38
N ASP A 811 -28.95 -19.51 28.62
CA ASP A 811 -28.80 -20.62 27.68
C ASP A 811 -30.06 -21.45 27.52
N ALA A 812 -30.91 -21.52 28.55
CA ALA A 812 -32.15 -22.30 28.51
C ALA A 812 -33.23 -21.67 27.61
N ASP A 813 -33.30 -20.34 27.63
CA ASP A 813 -34.26 -19.57 26.81
C ASP A 813 -33.63 -19.04 25.52
N MET A 814 -32.34 -19.30 25.29
CA MET A 814 -31.53 -18.82 24.14
C MET A 814 -31.54 -17.28 24.01
N VAL A 815 -31.41 -16.57 25.16
CA VAL A 815 -31.46 -15.10 25.27
C VAL A 815 -30.16 -14.57 25.84
#